data_a7b3030fcc1fbbf14ac33e37ace388e8
#
_entry.id   a7b3030fcc1fbbf14ac33e37ace388e8
#
_cell.length_a   1.000
_cell.length_b   1.000
_cell.length_c   1.000
_cell.angle_alpha   90.00
_cell.angle_beta   90.00
_cell.angle_gamma   90.00
#
_symmetry.space_group_name_H-M   'P 1'
#
loop_
_entity.id
_entity.type
_entity.pdbx_description
1 polymer ?
#
loop_
_entity_poly.entity_id
_entity_poly.type
_entity_poly.pdbx_seq_one_letter_code
_entity_poly.pdbx_strand_id
1 'polypeptide(L)'
;MLRKGIALVGATIALVAPAPAAKAAGPTPVVVSVVAHQDDDILFIDPDLRNTIRAGRAVTNIFVTAGEAWLAPGDPGDLPDASGCRDHELVREAYAYCRQRGAMAAWANMAGVADTWSADRVTIPTTAGNVRVERRTLVPRPTVQLLFLNLPENADSNPDVAGPDGASLVHLWQNDRTAMTLVPWGNTNQRYTYDHARLTQVLSGLFTRLRATVIRTQDPHPDPRYQGDHDDHVMTARFATEAAEIYNATQPSAQLYHYRDYNISDAPTNLPGPLRADKGATFSAYAAWDGFADPTPTGAYLSWTQRLYHRDSTGTTWVGQNNDGRLQAFAVEGGKLVTWYQRASGAINRGEVLPTPWPLVPGVTVGRNADRRLQVFARRADTNEIVSTWQTAVDAGFSTTWVSLGNPNAGSDDAFQVGAPVVATGFDGLLRVAVKNGGGGVSVNTQQAPSSGFGTAWDDIQGAGAQDPVAVQVDREGGVNVFAYAIEDGVGHIRHWHAPYDAGTHTTGAFTQEPYLAGYEPAGPPVAVHNKDGRLDVFYRLATTATDDFAGLVGHTWQHPDNTWSAVGEQIGGHGGVGEVAAADAPGGWSDSTPIADSRILVFSTNGTGGLSTTRQSDPDGGYPGAWTDLGAVHVGQPAAGVDRQGCVFSFALTDSGSLTVRNQTTCSGGQPLSRVREIAGP
;
A
#
# COMPACT_ATOMS: atom_id res chain seq x y z
N MET A 1 64.16 -63.84 25.40
CA MET A 1 64.34 -62.38 25.21
C MET A 1 63.00 -61.77 24.75
N LEU A 2 62.27 -61.13 25.67
CA LEU A 2 60.98 -60.53 25.43
C LEU A 2 61.18 -59.12 24.81
N ARG A 3 60.54 -58.85 23.68
CA ARG A 3 60.37 -57.50 23.17
C ARG A 3 58.95 -57.08 23.47
N LYS A 4 58.81 -56.01 24.31
CA LYS A 4 57.56 -55.31 24.57
C LYS A 4 57.28 -54.32 23.44
N GLY A 5 56.14 -54.46 22.76
CA GLY A 5 55.62 -53.43 21.84
C GLY A 5 54.82 -52.43 22.60
N ILE A 6 55.08 -51.13 22.37
CA ILE A 6 54.30 -49.98 22.87
C ILE A 6 53.31 -49.66 21.78
N ALA A 7 51.99 -49.70 22.13
CA ALA A 7 50.93 -49.23 21.26
C ALA A 7 50.66 -47.69 21.56
N LEU A 8 50.83 -46.87 20.53
CA LEU A 8 50.47 -45.46 20.57
C LEU A 8 48.98 -45.33 20.25
N VAL A 9 48.18 -44.86 21.19
CA VAL A 9 46.78 -44.49 21.00
C VAL A 9 46.75 -43.06 20.54
N GLY A 10 46.47 -42.85 19.26
CA GLY A 10 46.24 -41.53 18.70
C GLY A 10 44.82 -41.04 19.02
N ALA A 11 44.67 -40.01 19.84
CA ALA A 11 43.40 -39.35 20.07
C ALA A 11 43.12 -38.35 18.92
N THR A 12 42.13 -38.64 18.11
CA THR A 12 41.63 -37.71 17.08
C THR A 12 40.70 -36.70 17.75
N ILE A 13 41.15 -35.45 17.88
CA ILE A 13 40.29 -34.34 18.29
C ILE A 13 39.48 -33.90 17.06
N ALA A 14 38.18 -34.23 17.06
CA ALA A 14 37.24 -33.71 16.08
C ALA A 14 36.96 -32.24 16.42
N LEU A 15 37.41 -31.31 15.57
CA LEU A 15 36.99 -29.93 15.63
C LEU A 15 35.49 -29.87 15.23
N VAL A 16 34.64 -29.66 16.20
CA VAL A 16 33.23 -29.30 15.96
C VAL A 16 33.22 -27.88 15.47
N ALA A 17 32.93 -27.67 14.19
CA ALA A 17 32.67 -26.34 13.66
C ALA A 17 31.46 -25.73 14.41
N PRO A 18 31.51 -24.46 14.83
CA PRO A 18 30.36 -23.80 15.45
C PRO A 18 29.18 -23.80 14.46
N ALA A 19 28.03 -24.25 14.94
CA ALA A 19 26.79 -24.15 14.18
C ALA A 19 26.59 -22.69 13.73
N PRO A 20 26.14 -22.45 12.49
CA PRO A 20 25.85 -21.07 12.05
C PRO A 20 24.85 -20.46 13.03
N ALA A 21 25.17 -19.26 13.53
CA ALA A 21 24.30 -18.52 14.41
C ALA A 21 22.91 -18.42 13.76
N ALA A 22 21.88 -18.85 14.49
CA ALA A 22 20.51 -18.71 14.02
C ALA A 22 20.29 -17.22 13.71
N LYS A 23 19.90 -16.91 12.47
CA LYS A 23 19.56 -15.57 12.05
C LYS A 23 18.45 -15.09 12.99
N ALA A 24 18.62 -13.94 13.60
CA ALA A 24 17.56 -13.35 14.43
C ALA A 24 16.28 -13.30 13.56
N ALA A 25 15.24 -13.96 14.01
CA ALA A 25 13.93 -13.82 13.37
C ALA A 25 13.52 -12.35 13.49
N GLY A 26 13.03 -11.77 12.42
CA GLY A 26 12.42 -10.44 12.46
C GLY A 26 11.28 -10.38 13.49
N PRO A 27 10.77 -9.20 13.81
CA PRO A 27 9.66 -9.07 14.74
C PRO A 27 8.47 -9.91 14.25
N THR A 28 7.74 -10.52 15.18
CA THR A 28 6.51 -11.25 14.85
C THR A 28 5.51 -10.25 14.28
N PRO A 29 4.99 -10.44 13.06
CA PRO A 29 4.05 -9.51 12.46
C PRO A 29 2.79 -9.34 13.30
N VAL A 30 2.42 -8.08 13.54
CA VAL A 30 1.16 -7.71 14.18
C VAL A 30 0.52 -6.61 13.35
N VAL A 31 -0.59 -6.93 12.71
CA VAL A 31 -1.35 -5.99 11.90
C VAL A 31 -2.49 -5.42 12.74
N VAL A 32 -2.58 -4.10 12.79
CA VAL A 32 -3.64 -3.39 13.50
C VAL A 32 -4.41 -2.55 12.48
N SER A 33 -5.72 -2.74 12.39
CA SER A 33 -6.60 -1.87 11.61
C SER A 33 -7.37 -0.97 12.55
N VAL A 34 -7.62 0.27 12.14
CA VAL A 34 -8.43 1.26 12.88
C VAL A 34 -9.46 1.79 11.92
N VAL A 35 -10.73 1.56 12.22
CA VAL A 35 -11.86 2.00 11.40
C VAL A 35 -12.95 2.64 12.26
N ALA A 36 -13.82 3.41 11.64
CA ALA A 36 -14.91 4.08 12.34
C ALA A 36 -15.99 3.08 12.78
N HIS A 37 -16.62 2.40 11.82
CA HIS A 37 -17.81 1.57 12.04
C HIS A 37 -17.52 0.09 11.89
N GLN A 38 -18.47 -0.76 12.27
CA GLN A 38 -18.28 -2.20 12.41
C GLN A 38 -18.29 -3.00 11.09
N ASP A 39 -18.52 -2.36 9.97
CA ASP A 39 -18.52 -2.91 8.62
C ASP A 39 -17.42 -2.32 7.71
N ASP A 40 -16.79 -1.21 8.10
CA ASP A 40 -15.78 -0.51 7.29
C ASP A 40 -14.59 -1.37 6.90
N ASP A 41 -14.11 -2.18 7.83
CA ASP A 41 -12.97 -3.07 7.62
C ASP A 41 -13.29 -4.16 6.57
N ILE A 42 -14.53 -4.66 6.56
CA ILE A 42 -15.01 -5.63 5.60
C ILE A 42 -15.18 -4.95 4.23
N LEU A 43 -15.72 -3.73 4.21
CA LEU A 43 -16.04 -3.01 2.98
C LEU A 43 -14.81 -2.42 2.31
N PHE A 44 -13.83 -1.93 3.08
CA PHE A 44 -12.74 -1.10 2.55
C PHE A 44 -11.34 -1.69 2.72
N ILE A 45 -11.13 -2.69 3.60
CA ILE A 45 -9.80 -3.29 3.84
C ILE A 45 -9.75 -4.79 3.47
N ASP A 46 -10.87 -5.51 3.39
CA ASP A 46 -10.91 -6.88 2.84
C ASP A 46 -10.75 -6.84 1.29
N PRO A 47 -9.83 -7.60 0.66
CA PRO A 47 -9.22 -8.86 1.12
C PRO A 47 -7.89 -8.76 1.88
N ASP A 48 -7.29 -7.62 2.09
CA ASP A 48 -5.99 -7.54 2.77
C ASP A 48 -6.04 -8.05 4.23
N LEU A 49 -7.14 -7.81 4.93
CA LEU A 49 -7.39 -8.39 6.25
C LEU A 49 -7.49 -9.91 6.20
N ARG A 50 -8.31 -10.44 5.30
CA ARG A 50 -8.50 -11.87 5.09
C ARG A 50 -7.18 -12.58 4.79
N ASN A 51 -6.36 -12.00 3.89
CA ASN A 51 -5.06 -12.54 3.53
C ASN A 51 -4.12 -12.59 4.74
N THR A 52 -4.13 -11.54 5.58
CA THR A 52 -3.36 -11.48 6.82
C THR A 52 -3.82 -12.54 7.83
N ILE A 53 -5.14 -12.70 8.02
CA ILE A 53 -5.73 -13.74 8.88
C ILE A 53 -5.36 -15.13 8.37
N ARG A 54 -5.55 -15.40 7.07
CA ARG A 54 -5.26 -16.70 6.44
C ARG A 54 -3.78 -17.06 6.50
N ALA A 55 -2.90 -16.07 6.47
CA ALA A 55 -1.47 -16.26 6.69
C ALA A 55 -1.08 -16.56 8.15
N GLY A 56 -2.05 -16.62 9.08
CA GLY A 56 -1.81 -16.92 10.48
C GLY A 56 -1.18 -15.81 11.29
N ARG A 57 -1.22 -14.57 10.81
CA ARG A 57 -0.67 -13.41 11.50
C ARG A 57 -1.54 -13.01 12.69
N ALA A 58 -0.94 -12.28 13.64
CA ALA A 58 -1.71 -11.59 14.66
C ALA A 58 -2.39 -10.37 14.05
N VAL A 59 -3.72 -10.29 14.17
CA VAL A 59 -4.52 -9.22 13.59
C VAL A 59 -5.47 -8.68 14.64
N THR A 60 -5.50 -7.37 14.78
CA THR A 60 -6.43 -6.68 15.68
C THR A 60 -7.14 -5.58 14.91
N ASN A 61 -8.47 -5.54 14.95
CA ASN A 61 -9.23 -4.40 14.48
C ASN A 61 -9.72 -3.55 15.65
N ILE A 62 -9.64 -2.24 15.52
CA ILE A 62 -10.11 -1.25 16.49
C ILE A 62 -11.24 -0.48 15.84
N PHE A 63 -12.45 -0.62 16.37
CA PHE A 63 -13.62 0.15 16.02
C PHE A 63 -13.71 1.37 16.94
N VAL A 64 -13.70 2.57 16.36
CA VAL A 64 -13.63 3.81 17.13
C VAL A 64 -15.01 4.21 17.63
N THR A 65 -16.02 4.18 16.76
CA THR A 65 -17.40 4.51 17.13
C THR A 65 -18.20 3.26 17.52
N ALA A 66 -19.35 3.48 18.12
CA ALA A 66 -20.30 2.42 18.43
C ALA A 66 -21.17 2.05 17.23
N GLY A 67 -21.20 2.88 16.18
CA GLY A 67 -21.96 2.65 14.97
C GLY A 67 -23.48 2.67 15.21
N GLU A 68 -23.94 3.52 16.10
CA GLU A 68 -25.33 3.53 16.56
C GLU A 68 -26.30 4.30 15.64
N ALA A 69 -25.77 4.91 14.59
CA ALA A 69 -26.54 5.72 13.65
C ALA A 69 -27.38 6.82 14.35
N TRP A 70 -28.52 7.17 13.79
CA TRP A 70 -29.44 8.15 14.32
C TRP A 70 -30.42 7.66 15.38
N LEU A 71 -30.22 6.45 15.90
CA LEU A 71 -31.18 5.83 16.83
C LEU A 71 -31.24 6.51 18.19
N ALA A 72 -32.43 6.55 18.78
CA ALA A 72 -32.65 7.21 20.06
C ALA A 72 -31.96 6.47 21.21
N PRO A 73 -31.40 7.19 22.20
CA PRO A 73 -30.90 6.58 23.43
C PRO A 73 -31.96 5.79 24.16
N GLY A 74 -31.61 4.65 24.75
CA GLY A 74 -32.55 3.85 25.53
C GLY A 74 -31.82 2.76 26.33
N ASP A 75 -32.56 2.10 27.23
CA ASP A 75 -32.07 0.91 27.91
C ASP A 75 -32.17 -0.26 26.91
N PRO A 76 -31.06 -0.94 26.61
CA PRO A 76 -31.09 -2.06 25.67
C PRO A 76 -31.91 -3.27 26.21
N GLY A 77 -32.25 -3.30 27.48
CA GLY A 77 -32.97 -4.44 28.07
C GLY A 77 -32.21 -5.75 27.94
N ASP A 78 -32.92 -6.82 27.57
CA ASP A 78 -32.28 -8.07 27.16
C ASP A 78 -31.64 -7.90 25.78
N LEU A 79 -30.38 -8.34 25.65
CA LEU A 79 -29.64 -8.21 24.40
C LEU A 79 -30.32 -9.08 23.30
N PRO A 80 -30.59 -8.50 22.10
CA PRO A 80 -31.30 -9.21 21.06
C PRO A 80 -30.45 -10.36 20.45
N ASP A 81 -31.13 -11.37 19.94
CA ASP A 81 -30.52 -12.36 19.05
C ASP A 81 -30.45 -11.82 17.60
N ALA A 82 -29.98 -12.63 16.67
CA ALA A 82 -29.83 -12.20 15.28
C ALA A 82 -31.16 -11.78 14.62
N SER A 83 -32.30 -12.37 15.02
CA SER A 83 -33.60 -11.96 14.49
C SER A 83 -34.06 -10.63 15.09
N GLY A 84 -33.85 -10.43 16.37
CA GLY A 84 -34.13 -9.15 17.06
C GLY A 84 -33.21 -8.03 16.57
N CYS A 85 -31.99 -8.32 16.22
CA CYS A 85 -31.05 -7.36 15.63
C CYS A 85 -31.47 -6.82 14.24
N ARG A 86 -32.42 -7.46 13.59
CA ARG A 86 -32.98 -6.98 12.31
C ARG A 86 -34.24 -6.10 12.51
N ASP A 87 -34.61 -5.83 13.75
CA ASP A 87 -35.69 -4.92 14.05
C ASP A 87 -35.19 -3.48 13.93
N HIS A 88 -35.92 -2.67 13.15
CA HIS A 88 -35.57 -1.26 12.93
C HIS A 88 -36.05 -0.33 14.07
N GLU A 89 -36.70 -0.86 15.10
CA GLU A 89 -37.16 -0.11 16.27
C GLU A 89 -36.22 -0.24 17.49
N LEU A 90 -35.00 -0.75 17.26
CA LEU A 90 -34.00 -0.88 18.33
C LEU A 90 -33.62 0.49 18.92
N VAL A 91 -33.34 0.49 20.23
CA VAL A 91 -32.63 1.61 20.85
C VAL A 91 -31.16 1.61 20.45
N ARG A 92 -30.54 2.74 20.52
CA ARG A 92 -29.15 2.99 20.08
C ARG A 92 -28.14 1.97 20.63
N GLU A 93 -28.15 1.71 21.93
CA GLU A 93 -27.23 0.78 22.57
C GLU A 93 -27.44 -0.68 22.12
N ALA A 94 -28.69 -1.08 21.88
CA ALA A 94 -29.02 -2.42 21.36
C ALA A 94 -28.55 -2.57 19.92
N TYR A 95 -28.72 -1.56 19.09
CA TYR A 95 -28.23 -1.59 17.70
C TYR A 95 -26.72 -1.63 17.64
N ALA A 96 -26.01 -0.81 18.43
CA ALA A 96 -24.56 -0.87 18.53
C ALA A 96 -24.05 -2.26 18.94
N TYR A 97 -24.75 -2.95 19.88
CA TYR A 97 -24.47 -4.35 20.20
C TYR A 97 -24.63 -5.26 18.98
N CYS A 98 -25.70 -5.09 18.21
CA CYS A 98 -25.97 -5.88 17.01
C CYS A 98 -24.87 -5.74 15.98
N ARG A 99 -24.41 -4.52 15.70
CA ARG A 99 -23.29 -4.27 14.79
C ARG A 99 -21.99 -4.91 15.27
N GLN A 100 -21.70 -4.87 16.58
CA GLN A 100 -20.54 -5.58 17.14
C GLN A 100 -20.66 -7.11 16.96
N ARG A 101 -21.86 -7.68 17.13
CA ARG A 101 -22.11 -9.10 16.85
C ARG A 101 -21.93 -9.44 15.37
N GLY A 102 -22.36 -8.55 14.50
CA GLY A 102 -22.14 -8.65 13.05
C GLY A 102 -20.66 -8.68 12.70
N ALA A 103 -19.87 -7.75 13.23
CA ALA A 103 -18.42 -7.74 13.05
C ALA A 103 -17.76 -9.04 13.54
N MET A 104 -18.17 -9.55 14.71
CA MET A 104 -17.67 -10.83 15.24
C MET A 104 -18.00 -12.00 14.30
N ALA A 105 -19.22 -12.08 13.76
CA ALA A 105 -19.62 -13.12 12.81
C ALA A 105 -18.83 -13.04 11.50
N ALA A 106 -18.63 -11.82 10.96
CA ALA A 106 -17.85 -11.57 9.77
C ALA A 106 -16.38 -12.00 9.92
N TRP A 107 -15.75 -11.65 11.04
CA TRP A 107 -14.36 -12.02 11.30
C TRP A 107 -14.17 -13.52 11.54
N ALA A 108 -15.11 -14.20 12.16
CA ALA A 108 -15.12 -15.67 12.27
C ALA A 108 -15.24 -16.30 10.85
N ASN A 109 -16.08 -15.73 9.98
CA ASN A 109 -16.20 -16.13 8.58
C ASN A 109 -14.87 -15.96 7.81
N MET A 110 -14.22 -14.78 7.88
CA MET A 110 -12.90 -14.55 7.26
C MET A 110 -11.85 -15.53 7.75
N ALA A 111 -11.89 -15.86 9.05
CA ALA A 111 -10.96 -16.81 9.67
C ALA A 111 -11.29 -18.28 9.34
N GLY A 112 -12.47 -18.58 8.80
CA GLY A 112 -12.93 -19.91 8.46
C GLY A 112 -13.12 -20.80 9.69
N VAL A 113 -13.58 -20.25 10.84
CA VAL A 113 -13.74 -20.96 12.11
C VAL A 113 -15.08 -20.63 12.77
N ALA A 114 -15.42 -21.37 13.84
CA ALA A 114 -16.65 -21.13 14.59
C ALA A 114 -16.68 -19.71 15.21
N ASP A 115 -17.83 -19.05 15.17
CA ASP A 115 -18.12 -17.74 15.76
C ASP A 115 -18.23 -17.87 17.29
N THR A 116 -17.08 -18.05 17.94
CA THR A 116 -16.98 -18.20 19.40
C THR A 116 -15.90 -17.28 19.94
N TRP A 117 -16.30 -16.36 20.82
CA TRP A 117 -15.45 -15.28 21.33
C TRP A 117 -15.38 -15.26 22.85
N SER A 118 -14.19 -14.99 23.37
CA SER A 118 -14.01 -14.60 24.77
C SER A 118 -13.98 -13.08 24.88
N ALA A 119 -14.40 -12.57 26.05
CA ALA A 119 -14.49 -11.16 26.34
C ALA A 119 -13.60 -10.79 27.53
N ASP A 120 -12.81 -9.74 27.37
CA ASP A 120 -12.05 -9.10 28.45
C ASP A 120 -11.82 -7.61 28.14
N ARG A 121 -10.91 -6.95 28.86
CA ARG A 121 -10.59 -5.53 28.65
C ARG A 121 -9.10 -5.29 28.71
N VAL A 122 -8.64 -4.42 27.80
CA VAL A 122 -7.27 -3.92 27.76
C VAL A 122 -7.20 -2.58 28.46
N THR A 123 -6.33 -2.46 29.46
CA THR A 123 -6.12 -1.19 30.17
C THR A 123 -5.03 -0.38 29.49
N ILE A 124 -5.37 0.85 29.13
CA ILE A 124 -4.46 1.85 28.53
C ILE A 124 -4.35 3.03 29.49
N PRO A 125 -3.15 3.37 29.96
CA PRO A 125 -2.91 4.57 30.75
C PRO A 125 -2.99 5.82 29.88
N THR A 126 -3.67 6.86 30.37
CA THR A 126 -3.70 8.19 29.76
C THR A 126 -3.43 9.25 30.84
N THR A 127 -3.14 10.47 30.42
CA THR A 127 -2.95 11.60 31.35
C THR A 127 -4.20 11.89 32.19
N ALA A 128 -5.37 11.58 31.65
CA ALA A 128 -6.67 11.71 32.34
C ALA A 128 -7.12 10.45 33.10
N GLY A 129 -6.17 9.51 33.35
CA GLY A 129 -6.44 8.24 34.03
C GLY A 129 -6.61 7.08 33.05
N ASN A 130 -6.70 5.87 33.61
CA ASN A 130 -6.78 4.64 32.82
C ASN A 130 -8.09 4.51 32.05
N VAL A 131 -8.01 4.04 30.79
CA VAL A 131 -9.14 3.60 29.99
C VAL A 131 -9.09 2.09 29.86
N ARG A 132 -10.23 1.42 29.98
CA ARG A 132 -10.36 -0.04 29.81
C ARG A 132 -11.16 -0.31 28.54
N VAL A 133 -10.43 -0.55 27.43
CA VAL A 133 -11.00 -0.83 26.12
C VAL A 133 -11.54 -2.26 26.09
N GLU A 134 -12.74 -2.43 25.59
CA GLU A 134 -13.38 -3.73 25.40
C GLU A 134 -12.65 -4.54 24.34
N ARG A 135 -12.37 -5.84 24.63
CA ARG A 135 -11.72 -6.74 23.68
C ARG A 135 -12.51 -8.03 23.53
N ARG A 136 -12.68 -8.47 22.29
CA ARG A 136 -13.15 -9.79 21.89
C ARG A 136 -12.00 -10.55 21.26
N THR A 137 -11.77 -11.79 21.71
CA THR A 137 -10.73 -12.67 21.15
C THR A 137 -11.39 -13.92 20.58
N LEU A 138 -11.12 -14.21 19.33
CA LEU A 138 -11.68 -15.37 18.62
C LEU A 138 -11.09 -16.65 19.20
N VAL A 139 -11.93 -17.45 19.92
CA VAL A 139 -11.45 -18.59 20.69
C VAL A 139 -10.70 -19.64 19.85
N PRO A 140 -11.19 -20.05 18.64
CA PRO A 140 -10.46 -21.00 17.82
C PRO A 140 -9.18 -20.43 17.19
N ARG A 141 -9.01 -19.10 17.18
CA ARG A 141 -7.84 -18.39 16.61
C ARG A 141 -7.48 -17.16 17.43
N PRO A 142 -6.83 -17.33 18.61
CA PRO A 142 -6.60 -16.22 19.56
C PRO A 142 -5.71 -15.08 19.07
N THR A 143 -5.06 -15.23 17.90
CA THR A 143 -4.33 -14.15 17.22
C THR A 143 -5.25 -13.15 16.53
N VAL A 144 -6.56 -13.42 16.46
CA VAL A 144 -7.58 -12.55 15.89
C VAL A 144 -8.35 -11.89 17.02
N GLN A 145 -8.32 -10.56 17.07
CA GLN A 145 -8.92 -9.76 18.13
C GLN A 145 -9.68 -8.56 17.58
N LEU A 146 -10.77 -8.19 18.24
CA LEU A 146 -11.55 -6.98 17.99
C LEU A 146 -11.56 -6.12 19.25
N LEU A 147 -11.32 -4.83 19.11
CA LEU A 147 -11.38 -3.84 20.18
C LEU A 147 -12.45 -2.79 19.86
N PHE A 148 -13.23 -2.40 20.85
CA PHE A 148 -14.33 -1.45 20.69
C PHE A 148 -14.12 -0.27 21.65
N LEU A 149 -13.96 0.94 21.09
CA LEU A 149 -13.85 2.18 21.86
C LEU A 149 -15.22 2.73 22.22
N ASN A 150 -16.23 2.43 21.40
CA ASN A 150 -17.65 2.80 21.62
C ASN A 150 -17.89 4.32 21.75
N LEU A 151 -17.16 5.14 21.00
CA LEU A 151 -17.47 6.57 20.88
C LEU A 151 -18.76 6.77 20.09
N PRO A 152 -19.50 7.88 20.32
CA PRO A 152 -20.69 8.18 19.52
C PRO A 152 -20.37 8.37 18.05
N GLU A 153 -21.26 7.87 17.19
CA GLU A 153 -21.24 8.10 15.75
C GLU A 153 -21.77 9.51 15.41
N ASN A 154 -21.25 10.09 14.31
CA ASN A 154 -21.78 11.30 13.72
C ASN A 154 -22.91 10.96 12.73
N ALA A 155 -24.14 11.07 13.18
CA ALA A 155 -25.29 10.75 12.35
C ALA A 155 -25.48 11.79 11.22
N ASP A 156 -25.59 11.31 9.98
CA ASP A 156 -25.92 12.11 8.79
C ASP A 156 -25.03 13.32 8.56
N SER A 157 -23.74 13.22 8.86
CA SER A 157 -22.79 14.35 8.71
C SER A 157 -23.23 15.62 9.48
N ASN A 158 -24.10 15.46 10.48
CA ASN A 158 -24.48 16.54 11.37
C ASN A 158 -23.83 16.36 12.74
N PRO A 159 -22.72 17.05 13.02
CA PRO A 159 -21.98 16.88 14.26
C PRO A 159 -22.79 17.20 15.52
N ASP A 160 -23.90 17.94 15.41
CA ASP A 160 -24.72 18.34 16.54
C ASP A 160 -25.74 17.28 16.98
N VAL A 161 -25.95 16.21 16.20
CA VAL A 161 -26.94 15.16 16.48
C VAL A 161 -26.33 13.94 17.18
N ALA A 162 -25.02 13.79 17.13
CA ALA A 162 -24.36 12.58 17.60
C ALA A 162 -24.21 12.49 19.13
N GLY A 163 -24.37 11.29 19.64
CA GLY A 163 -23.98 10.84 20.98
C GLY A 163 -24.78 11.41 22.16
N PRO A 164 -24.53 10.87 23.37
CA PRO A 164 -25.22 11.31 24.58
C PRO A 164 -25.03 12.79 24.92
N ASP A 165 -23.89 13.35 24.54
CA ASP A 165 -23.48 14.73 24.84
C ASP A 165 -23.55 15.65 23.63
N GLY A 166 -24.14 15.19 22.51
CA GLY A 166 -24.17 15.92 21.25
C GLY A 166 -22.77 16.15 20.64
N ALA A 167 -21.83 15.22 20.87
CA ALA A 167 -20.46 15.31 20.41
C ALA A 167 -20.09 14.10 19.53
N SER A 168 -19.32 14.34 18.48
CA SER A 168 -18.83 13.37 17.51
C SER A 168 -17.32 13.42 17.42
N LEU A 169 -16.72 12.57 16.57
CA LEU A 169 -15.28 12.61 16.28
C LEU A 169 -14.84 13.94 15.67
N VAL A 170 -15.74 14.64 14.93
CA VAL A 170 -15.48 15.98 14.39
C VAL A 170 -15.22 16.98 15.52
N HIS A 171 -16.07 16.98 16.55
CA HIS A 171 -15.90 17.85 17.71
C HIS A 171 -14.63 17.52 18.51
N LEU A 172 -14.31 16.22 18.63
CA LEU A 172 -13.06 15.80 19.26
C LEU A 172 -11.85 16.27 18.47
N TRP A 173 -11.89 16.20 17.13
CA TRP A 173 -10.80 16.68 16.28
C TRP A 173 -10.63 18.21 16.36
N GLN A 174 -11.73 18.94 16.36
CA GLN A 174 -11.73 20.40 16.53
C GLN A 174 -11.36 20.83 17.96
N ASN A 175 -11.37 19.88 18.91
CA ASN A 175 -11.07 20.09 20.33
C ASN A 175 -12.02 21.12 21.00
N ASP A 176 -13.27 21.15 20.58
CA ASP A 176 -14.29 22.07 21.07
C ASP A 176 -15.33 21.42 22.01
N ARG A 177 -15.46 20.07 21.96
CA ARG A 177 -16.30 19.28 22.85
C ARG A 177 -15.61 18.00 23.28
N THR A 178 -16.16 17.34 24.31
CA THR A 178 -15.80 15.99 24.72
C THR A 178 -16.91 15.03 24.34
N ALA A 179 -16.59 13.75 24.12
CA ALA A 179 -17.55 12.70 23.85
C ALA A 179 -17.53 11.63 24.95
N MET A 180 -18.67 11.10 25.33
CA MET A 180 -18.79 10.02 26.30
C MET A 180 -19.16 8.71 25.60
N THR A 181 -18.46 7.63 25.94
CA THR A 181 -18.67 6.32 25.32
C THR A 181 -20.03 5.71 25.62
N LEU A 182 -20.56 4.94 24.68
CA LEU A 182 -21.72 4.09 24.84
C LEU A 182 -21.36 2.79 25.60
N VAL A 183 -22.36 2.03 26.00
CA VAL A 183 -22.22 0.72 26.68
C VAL A 183 -23.10 -0.34 26.01
N PRO A 184 -22.79 -0.76 24.78
CA PRO A 184 -23.65 -1.65 23.98
C PRO A 184 -24.00 -2.97 24.65
N TRP A 185 -23.11 -3.50 25.51
CA TRP A 185 -23.28 -4.76 26.24
C TRP A 185 -23.96 -4.58 27.61
N GLY A 186 -24.62 -3.46 27.88
CA GLY A 186 -25.36 -3.18 29.10
C GLY A 186 -24.48 -3.04 30.36
N ASN A 187 -24.18 -4.09 31.06
CA ASN A 187 -23.47 -4.11 32.36
C ASN A 187 -21.98 -3.70 32.33
N THR A 188 -21.52 -3.00 31.39
CA THR A 188 -20.11 -2.61 31.32
C THR A 188 -19.79 -1.34 32.09
N ASN A 189 -20.42 -1.02 33.07
CA ASN A 189 -20.31 -0.05 34.18
C ASN A 189 -19.27 1.08 34.12
N GLN A 190 -18.52 1.25 33.03
CA GLN A 190 -17.55 2.31 32.91
C GLN A 190 -17.73 3.02 31.56
N ARG A 191 -18.28 4.22 31.62
CA ARG A 191 -18.22 5.18 30.54
C ARG A 191 -16.97 6.02 30.71
N TYR A 192 -16.36 6.37 29.59
CA TYR A 192 -15.18 7.23 29.54
C TYR A 192 -15.49 8.46 28.71
N THR A 193 -15.11 9.62 29.22
CA THR A 193 -15.14 10.86 28.47
C THR A 193 -13.83 11.00 27.70
N TYR A 194 -13.91 11.27 26.44
CA TYR A 194 -12.79 11.51 25.56
C TYR A 194 -12.77 12.97 25.11
N ASP A 195 -11.55 13.48 24.98
CA ASP A 195 -11.16 14.66 24.21
C ASP A 195 -10.15 14.21 23.15
N HIS A 196 -9.66 15.13 22.31
CA HIS A 196 -8.67 14.88 21.28
C HIS A 196 -7.46 14.12 21.84
N ALA A 197 -6.82 14.67 22.86
CA ALA A 197 -5.59 14.13 23.42
C ALA A 197 -5.78 12.73 23.99
N ARG A 198 -6.92 12.46 24.64
CA ARG A 198 -7.20 11.16 25.22
C ARG A 198 -7.44 10.09 24.17
N LEU A 199 -8.13 10.40 23.07
CA LEU A 199 -8.34 9.46 21.98
C LEU A 199 -7.00 9.09 21.31
N THR A 200 -6.18 10.08 20.99
CA THR A 200 -4.84 9.88 20.43
C THR A 200 -3.94 9.06 21.37
N GLN A 201 -3.97 9.32 22.70
CA GLN A 201 -3.23 8.53 23.70
C GLN A 201 -3.72 7.08 23.79
N VAL A 202 -5.02 6.84 23.70
CA VAL A 202 -5.58 5.48 23.73
C VAL A 202 -5.16 4.71 22.49
N LEU A 203 -5.26 5.28 21.28
CA LEU A 203 -4.86 4.64 20.05
C LEU A 203 -3.34 4.35 20.04
N SER A 204 -2.49 5.33 20.34
CA SER A 204 -1.03 5.12 20.39
C SER A 204 -0.63 4.12 21.49
N GLY A 205 -1.34 4.13 22.62
CA GLY A 205 -1.16 3.16 23.69
C GLY A 205 -1.57 1.74 23.28
N LEU A 206 -2.61 1.58 22.46
CA LEU A 206 -3.00 0.29 21.87
C LEU A 206 -1.94 -0.20 20.87
N PHE A 207 -1.43 0.65 19.99
CA PHE A 207 -0.34 0.30 19.07
C PHE A 207 0.91 -0.18 19.82
N THR A 208 1.27 0.53 20.90
CA THR A 208 2.38 0.14 21.79
C THR A 208 2.12 -1.21 22.47
N ARG A 209 0.93 -1.41 23.00
CA ARG A 209 0.55 -2.63 23.70
C ARG A 209 0.54 -3.85 22.79
N LEU A 210 0.07 -3.66 21.55
CA LEU A 210 -0.01 -4.70 20.53
C LEU A 210 1.34 -4.92 19.82
N ARG A 211 2.25 -3.95 19.88
CA ARG A 211 3.50 -3.92 19.10
C ARG A 211 3.23 -3.94 17.60
N ALA A 212 2.39 -3.03 17.15
CA ALA A 212 1.99 -2.95 15.76
C ALA A 212 3.21 -2.86 14.82
N THR A 213 3.23 -3.69 13.78
CA THR A 213 4.21 -3.63 12.68
C THR A 213 3.60 -3.04 11.42
N VAL A 214 2.28 -3.15 11.28
CA VAL A 214 1.49 -2.52 10.22
C VAL A 214 0.24 -1.92 10.85
N ILE A 215 -0.05 -0.68 10.50
CA ILE A 215 -1.29 0.02 10.85
C ILE A 215 -2.03 0.30 9.55
N ARG A 216 -3.32 -0.06 9.49
CA ARG A 216 -4.22 0.20 8.37
C ARG A 216 -5.37 1.07 8.86
N THR A 217 -5.76 2.04 8.08
CA THR A 217 -6.89 2.92 8.41
C THR A 217 -7.52 3.48 7.14
N GLN A 218 -8.57 4.25 7.32
CA GLN A 218 -9.38 4.87 6.28
C GLN A 218 -8.67 6.08 5.65
N ASP A 219 -9.36 6.84 4.77
CA ASP A 219 -8.77 8.00 4.07
C ASP A 219 -8.88 9.28 4.92
N PRO A 220 -7.76 9.89 5.37
CA PRO A 220 -7.80 11.14 6.12
C PRO A 220 -8.15 12.37 5.25
N HIS A 221 -8.11 12.23 3.92
CA HIS A 221 -8.34 13.29 2.94
C HIS A 221 -9.00 12.72 1.68
N PRO A 222 -10.29 12.32 1.73
CA PRO A 222 -10.99 11.80 0.56
C PRO A 222 -10.98 12.79 -0.59
N ASP A 223 -10.88 12.29 -1.81
CA ASP A 223 -10.85 13.12 -3.00
C ASP A 223 -12.24 13.71 -3.28
N PRO A 224 -12.42 15.05 -3.20
CA PRO A 224 -13.72 15.70 -3.30
C PRO A 224 -14.37 15.62 -4.69
N ARG A 225 -13.65 15.10 -5.69
CA ARG A 225 -14.18 14.92 -7.05
C ARG A 225 -15.04 13.66 -7.20
N TYR A 226 -14.99 12.76 -6.23
CA TYR A 226 -15.76 11.53 -6.19
C TYR A 226 -16.80 11.57 -5.08
N GLN A 227 -17.52 10.46 -4.88
CA GLN A 227 -18.52 10.36 -3.80
C GLN A 227 -17.91 10.83 -2.47
N GLY A 228 -18.60 11.71 -1.76
CA GLY A 228 -18.22 12.16 -0.43
C GLY A 228 -18.16 11.01 0.57
N ASP A 229 -17.29 11.14 1.55
CA ASP A 229 -17.09 10.15 2.59
C ASP A 229 -17.82 10.54 3.89
N HIS A 230 -17.92 9.57 4.81
CA HIS A 230 -18.46 9.80 6.13
C HIS A 230 -17.46 10.55 7.01
N ASP A 231 -17.92 11.55 7.77
CA ASP A 231 -17.04 12.34 8.64
C ASP A 231 -16.27 11.48 9.66
N ASP A 232 -16.90 10.43 10.20
CA ASP A 232 -16.23 9.52 11.14
C ASP A 232 -15.12 8.72 10.49
N HIS A 233 -15.22 8.37 9.20
CA HIS A 233 -14.12 7.72 8.47
C HIS A 233 -12.91 8.64 8.42
N VAL A 234 -13.13 9.88 7.99
CA VAL A 234 -12.09 10.90 7.87
C VAL A 234 -11.44 11.20 9.22
N MET A 235 -12.24 11.39 10.26
CA MET A 235 -11.72 11.70 11.60
C MET A 235 -11.00 10.49 12.22
N THR A 236 -11.52 9.28 12.07
CA THR A 236 -10.84 8.05 12.51
C THR A 236 -9.48 7.90 11.86
N ALA A 237 -9.40 8.14 10.54
CA ALA A 237 -8.13 8.08 9.81
C ALA A 237 -7.13 9.13 10.31
N ARG A 238 -7.59 10.35 10.59
CA ARG A 238 -6.74 11.42 11.14
C ARG A 238 -6.22 11.09 12.53
N PHE A 239 -7.07 10.64 13.44
CA PHE A 239 -6.67 10.20 14.79
C PHE A 239 -5.71 9.00 14.75
N ALA A 240 -5.97 8.04 13.88
CA ALA A 240 -5.09 6.87 13.71
C ALA A 240 -3.72 7.29 13.17
N THR A 241 -3.66 8.23 12.24
CA THR A 241 -2.42 8.78 11.67
C THR A 241 -1.61 9.51 12.74
N GLU A 242 -2.22 10.43 13.50
CA GLU A 242 -1.56 11.14 14.60
C GLU A 242 -1.05 10.17 15.67
N ALA A 243 -1.87 9.18 16.05
CA ALA A 243 -1.47 8.15 17.01
C ALA A 243 -0.32 7.27 16.49
N ALA A 244 -0.28 6.97 15.20
CA ALA A 244 0.81 6.23 14.56
C ALA A 244 2.12 7.03 14.56
N GLU A 245 2.07 8.34 14.34
CA GLU A 245 3.24 9.22 14.43
C GLU A 245 3.83 9.22 15.86
N ILE A 246 2.99 9.34 16.88
CA ILE A 246 3.41 9.25 18.29
C ILE A 246 4.04 7.89 18.60
N TYR A 247 3.40 6.81 18.14
CA TYR A 247 3.92 5.46 18.30
C TYR A 247 5.29 5.30 17.63
N ASN A 248 5.41 5.70 16.37
CA ASN A 248 6.62 5.57 15.55
C ASN A 248 7.78 6.45 16.05
N ALA A 249 7.51 7.52 16.79
CA ALA A 249 8.55 8.34 17.42
C ALA A 249 9.29 7.60 18.54
N THR A 250 8.69 6.60 19.18
CA THR A 250 9.21 5.97 20.40
C THR A 250 9.44 4.46 20.27
N GLN A 251 8.94 3.81 19.22
CA GLN A 251 8.95 2.34 19.05
C GLN A 251 9.60 1.96 17.71
N PRO A 252 9.89 0.65 17.50
CA PRO A 252 10.20 0.16 16.15
C PRO A 252 9.08 0.53 15.19
N SER A 253 9.47 1.02 14.03
CA SER A 253 8.56 1.62 13.06
C SER A 253 7.47 0.69 12.57
N ALA A 254 6.21 1.11 12.68
CA ALA A 254 5.11 0.49 11.96
C ALA A 254 4.94 1.16 10.59
N GLN A 255 4.56 0.36 9.60
CA GLN A 255 4.12 0.87 8.30
C GLN A 255 2.67 1.33 8.43
N LEU A 256 2.34 2.50 7.87
CA LEU A 256 0.99 3.06 7.86
C LEU A 256 0.44 3.03 6.44
N TYR A 257 -0.77 2.50 6.27
CA TYR A 257 -1.49 2.44 5.00
C TYR A 257 -2.91 2.96 5.15
N HIS A 258 -3.30 3.83 4.20
CA HIS A 258 -4.66 4.35 4.11
C HIS A 258 -5.41 3.69 2.96
N TYR A 259 -6.70 3.45 3.17
CA TYR A 259 -7.62 2.84 2.22
C TYR A 259 -8.70 3.84 1.84
N ARG A 260 -9.09 3.82 0.58
CA ARG A 260 -10.24 4.62 0.11
C ARG A 260 -11.53 3.96 0.58
N ASP A 261 -12.50 4.80 0.92
CA ASP A 261 -13.79 4.37 1.49
C ASP A 261 -14.93 4.51 0.47
N TYR A 262 -15.97 5.31 0.74
CA TYR A 262 -17.16 5.38 -0.09
C TYR A 262 -16.89 5.69 -1.56
N ASN A 263 -15.91 6.51 -1.85
CA ASN A 263 -15.55 6.94 -3.21
C ASN A 263 -15.01 5.81 -4.10
N ILE A 264 -14.77 4.60 -3.57
CA ILE A 264 -14.45 3.44 -4.42
C ILE A 264 -15.64 3.00 -5.27
N SER A 265 -16.88 3.41 -4.92
CA SER A 265 -18.06 3.15 -5.75
C SER A 265 -17.95 3.76 -7.15
N ASP A 266 -17.24 4.87 -7.28
CA ASP A 266 -17.02 5.59 -8.53
C ASP A 266 -15.86 5.04 -9.36
N ALA A 267 -15.15 4.03 -8.85
CA ALA A 267 -14.03 3.39 -9.52
C ALA A 267 -14.45 2.07 -10.21
N PRO A 268 -13.71 1.58 -11.19
CA PRO A 268 -13.95 0.26 -11.80
C PRO A 268 -13.92 -0.89 -10.79
N THR A 269 -14.67 -1.96 -11.06
CA THR A 269 -14.61 -3.19 -10.27
C THR A 269 -13.24 -3.86 -10.45
N ASN A 270 -12.46 -3.99 -9.36
CA ASN A 270 -11.08 -4.46 -9.42
C ASN A 270 -10.81 -5.77 -8.67
N LEU A 271 -11.78 -6.30 -7.93
CA LEU A 271 -11.64 -7.61 -7.29
C LEU A 271 -12.04 -8.74 -8.25
N PRO A 272 -11.23 -9.82 -8.39
CA PRO A 272 -11.59 -10.99 -9.17
C PRO A 272 -12.77 -11.75 -8.53
N GLY A 273 -13.50 -12.49 -9.35
CA GLY A 273 -14.73 -13.21 -8.96
C GLY A 273 -14.64 -13.97 -7.63
N PRO A 274 -13.61 -14.80 -7.38
CA PRO A 274 -13.47 -15.51 -6.10
C PRO A 274 -13.34 -14.58 -4.89
N LEU A 275 -12.60 -13.47 -5.00
CA LEU A 275 -12.45 -12.52 -3.91
C LEU A 275 -13.73 -11.72 -3.65
N ARG A 276 -14.48 -11.37 -4.72
CA ARG A 276 -15.81 -10.77 -4.60
C ARG A 276 -16.78 -11.69 -3.86
N ALA A 277 -16.79 -12.98 -4.22
CA ALA A 277 -17.62 -13.98 -3.56
C ALA A 277 -17.26 -14.12 -2.06
N ASP A 278 -15.99 -14.21 -1.76
CA ASP A 278 -15.48 -14.30 -0.38
C ASP A 278 -15.86 -13.06 0.44
N LYS A 279 -15.65 -11.85 -0.11
CA LYS A 279 -15.99 -10.57 0.54
C LYS A 279 -17.50 -10.43 0.74
N GLY A 280 -18.30 -10.78 -0.28
CA GLY A 280 -19.76 -10.80 -0.20
C GLY A 280 -20.28 -11.78 0.85
N ALA A 281 -19.69 -12.97 0.98
CA ALA A 281 -20.05 -13.94 2.02
C ALA A 281 -19.74 -13.41 3.43
N THR A 282 -18.62 -12.70 3.60
CA THR A 282 -18.28 -12.06 4.87
C THR A 282 -19.22 -10.93 5.21
N PHE A 283 -19.55 -10.09 4.24
CA PHE A 283 -20.53 -9.02 4.45
C PHE A 283 -21.93 -9.58 4.76
N SER A 284 -22.33 -10.67 4.13
CA SER A 284 -23.60 -11.35 4.46
C SER A 284 -23.63 -11.89 5.89
N ALA A 285 -22.48 -12.36 6.42
CA ALA A 285 -22.39 -12.79 7.80
C ALA A 285 -22.55 -11.61 8.81
N TYR A 286 -22.02 -10.44 8.45
CA TYR A 286 -22.24 -9.18 9.18
C TYR A 286 -23.72 -8.77 9.13
N ALA A 287 -24.29 -8.66 7.94
CA ALA A 287 -25.66 -8.18 7.68
C ALA A 287 -26.75 -9.06 8.31
N ALA A 288 -26.43 -10.29 8.69
CA ALA A 288 -27.33 -11.13 9.47
C ALA A 288 -27.65 -10.53 10.85
N TRP A 289 -26.80 -9.64 11.36
CA TRP A 289 -26.91 -8.96 12.65
C TRP A 289 -27.21 -7.46 12.53
N ASP A 290 -27.20 -6.90 11.33
CA ASP A 290 -27.45 -5.48 11.06
C ASP A 290 -28.70 -5.32 10.19
N GLY A 291 -29.79 -4.77 10.78
CA GLY A 291 -31.07 -4.58 10.09
C GLY A 291 -31.00 -3.56 8.96
N PHE A 292 -30.06 -2.63 8.98
CA PHE A 292 -29.89 -1.60 7.97
C PHE A 292 -28.90 -1.99 6.86
N ALA A 293 -28.11 -3.05 7.04
CA ALA A 293 -27.19 -3.54 6.03
C ALA A 293 -27.90 -4.47 5.03
N ASP A 294 -27.89 -4.10 3.74
CA ASP A 294 -28.51 -4.89 2.66
C ASP A 294 -27.44 -5.68 1.88
N PRO A 295 -27.33 -7.00 2.08
CA PRO A 295 -26.37 -7.84 1.38
C PRO A 295 -26.85 -8.28 -0.01
N THR A 296 -28.00 -7.82 -0.48
CA THR A 296 -28.56 -8.26 -1.77
C THR A 296 -27.68 -7.81 -2.94
N PRO A 297 -27.69 -8.56 -4.07
CA PRO A 297 -26.92 -8.19 -5.26
C PRO A 297 -27.31 -6.86 -5.92
N THR A 298 -28.35 -6.21 -5.42
CA THR A 298 -28.84 -4.91 -5.90
C THR A 298 -28.73 -3.82 -4.83
N GLY A 299 -28.24 -4.16 -3.63
CA GLY A 299 -28.09 -3.24 -2.52
C GLY A 299 -26.95 -2.24 -2.72
N ALA A 300 -26.99 -1.13 -2.01
CA ALA A 300 -25.96 -0.07 -2.07
C ALA A 300 -24.55 -0.59 -1.74
N TYR A 301 -24.45 -1.54 -0.82
CA TYR A 301 -23.19 -2.14 -0.40
C TYR A 301 -22.49 -2.99 -1.48
N LEU A 302 -23.23 -3.40 -2.54
CA LEU A 302 -22.65 -4.18 -3.64
C LEU A 302 -21.45 -3.46 -4.26
N SER A 303 -21.54 -2.14 -4.44
CA SER A 303 -20.47 -1.33 -5.04
C SER A 303 -19.16 -1.46 -4.25
N TRP A 304 -19.21 -1.52 -2.92
CA TRP A 304 -18.04 -1.61 -2.05
C TRP A 304 -17.53 -3.05 -1.90
N THR A 305 -18.40 -4.06 -1.91
CA THR A 305 -17.96 -5.46 -1.80
C THR A 305 -17.23 -5.99 -3.04
N GLN A 306 -17.27 -5.24 -4.14
CA GLN A 306 -16.59 -5.60 -5.40
C GLN A 306 -15.24 -4.93 -5.61
N ARG A 307 -14.81 -4.06 -4.69
CA ARG A 307 -13.66 -3.17 -4.86
C ARG A 307 -12.74 -3.15 -3.65
N LEU A 308 -11.48 -2.84 -3.91
CA LEU A 308 -10.48 -2.43 -2.92
C LEU A 308 -9.51 -1.45 -3.57
N TYR A 309 -9.39 -0.26 -3.02
CA TYR A 309 -8.45 0.75 -3.48
C TYR A 309 -7.66 1.35 -2.31
N HIS A 310 -6.36 1.43 -2.47
CA HIS A 310 -5.50 2.11 -1.51
C HIS A 310 -5.54 3.62 -1.74
N ARG A 311 -5.40 4.39 -0.67
CA ARG A 311 -5.25 5.85 -0.75
C ARG A 311 -3.82 6.21 -1.07
N ASP A 312 -2.86 5.56 -0.40
CA ASP A 312 -1.44 5.74 -0.62
C ASP A 312 -0.85 4.47 -1.24
N SER A 313 0.01 4.67 -2.23
CA SER A 313 0.78 3.58 -2.83
C SER A 313 2.24 3.64 -2.41
N THR A 314 2.88 2.49 -2.26
CA THR A 314 4.34 2.43 -2.11
C THR A 314 5.06 2.71 -3.43
N GLY A 315 4.36 2.70 -4.57
CA GLY A 315 4.92 2.74 -5.90
C GLY A 315 5.69 1.47 -6.25
N THR A 316 6.20 1.41 -7.46
CA THR A 316 7.00 0.28 -7.97
C THR A 316 8.41 0.68 -8.38
N THR A 317 8.77 1.97 -8.24
CA THR A 317 10.04 2.58 -8.70
C THR A 317 11.01 2.92 -7.55
N TRP A 318 10.87 2.22 -6.41
CA TRP A 318 11.68 2.46 -5.21
C TRP A 318 13.01 1.70 -5.18
N VAL A 319 13.45 1.14 -6.32
CA VAL A 319 14.75 0.51 -6.49
C VAL A 319 15.55 1.25 -7.55
N GLY A 320 16.75 1.70 -7.18
CA GLY A 320 17.69 2.33 -8.08
C GLY A 320 18.93 1.48 -8.31
N GLN A 321 19.59 1.66 -9.47
CA GLN A 321 20.87 1.05 -9.77
C GLN A 321 22.00 2.08 -9.63
N ASN A 322 22.94 1.81 -8.73
CA ASN A 322 24.17 2.58 -8.54
C ASN A 322 25.03 2.57 -9.83
N ASN A 323 25.98 3.50 -9.93
CA ASN A 323 26.86 3.57 -11.09
C ASN A 323 27.73 2.30 -11.28
N ASP A 324 28.10 1.62 -10.17
CA ASP A 324 28.79 0.33 -10.22
C ASP A 324 27.85 -0.86 -10.52
N GLY A 325 26.59 -0.58 -10.83
CA GLY A 325 25.56 -1.54 -11.22
C GLY A 325 24.95 -2.33 -10.07
N ARG A 326 25.25 -1.99 -8.82
CA ARG A 326 24.61 -2.59 -7.64
C ARG A 326 23.27 -1.93 -7.38
N LEU A 327 22.30 -2.72 -6.91
CA LEU A 327 20.97 -2.24 -6.59
C LEU A 327 20.91 -1.63 -5.18
N GLN A 328 20.10 -0.60 -5.06
CA GLN A 328 19.72 0.00 -3.77
C GLN A 328 18.21 0.22 -3.73
N ALA A 329 17.57 -0.28 -2.69
CA ALA A 329 16.13 -0.19 -2.46
C ALA A 329 15.84 0.79 -1.32
N PHE A 330 14.67 1.41 -1.35
CA PHE A 330 14.23 2.43 -0.41
C PHE A 330 12.76 2.23 -0.05
N ALA A 331 12.40 2.48 1.20
CA ALA A 331 11.00 2.48 1.62
C ALA A 331 10.80 3.44 2.79
N VAL A 332 9.55 3.81 3.03
CA VAL A 332 9.17 4.58 4.22
C VAL A 332 8.70 3.60 5.30
N GLU A 333 9.34 3.66 6.44
CA GLU A 333 8.95 2.95 7.66
C GLU A 333 8.85 3.94 8.82
N GLY A 334 7.69 4.03 9.44
CA GLY A 334 7.46 4.97 10.54
C GLY A 334 7.76 6.43 10.20
N GLY A 335 7.42 6.85 8.98
CA GLY A 335 7.68 8.20 8.49
C GLY A 335 9.14 8.49 8.14
N LYS A 336 10.04 7.50 8.19
CA LYS A 336 11.48 7.65 7.89
C LYS A 336 11.86 6.86 6.65
N LEU A 337 12.86 7.35 5.90
CA LEU A 337 13.39 6.64 4.75
C LEU A 337 14.40 5.59 5.20
N VAL A 338 14.15 4.32 4.87
CA VAL A 338 15.07 3.20 5.12
C VAL A 338 15.65 2.69 3.83
N THR A 339 16.85 2.09 3.88
CA THR A 339 17.55 1.62 2.69
C THR A 339 17.98 0.16 2.81
N TRP A 340 18.11 -0.50 1.66
CA TRP A 340 18.80 -1.78 1.50
C TRP A 340 19.73 -1.67 0.30
N TYR A 341 20.90 -2.28 0.38
CA TYR A 341 21.90 -2.20 -0.68
C TYR A 341 22.46 -3.57 -1.05
N GLN A 342 22.76 -3.75 -2.32
CA GLN A 342 23.43 -4.94 -2.83
C GLN A 342 24.93 -4.84 -2.59
N ARG A 343 25.50 -5.90 -2.00
CA ARG A 343 26.96 -6.04 -1.84
C ARG A 343 27.62 -6.53 -3.14
N ALA A 344 28.93 -6.41 -3.25
CA ALA A 344 29.72 -6.96 -4.36
C ALA A 344 29.53 -8.48 -4.53
N SER A 345 29.14 -9.20 -3.47
CA SER A 345 28.80 -10.62 -3.50
C SER A 345 27.40 -10.93 -4.08
N GLY A 346 26.62 -9.91 -4.45
CA GLY A 346 25.22 -10.05 -4.88
C GLY A 346 24.21 -10.11 -3.71
N ALA A 347 24.65 -10.23 -2.47
CA ALA A 347 23.76 -10.26 -1.31
C ALA A 347 23.18 -8.88 -1.05
N ILE A 348 21.88 -8.80 -0.76
CA ILE A 348 21.22 -7.59 -0.29
C ILE A 348 21.31 -7.52 1.23
N ASN A 349 21.66 -6.37 1.76
CA ASN A 349 21.73 -6.08 3.19
C ASN A 349 20.89 -4.87 3.51
N ARG A 350 20.35 -4.82 4.74
CA ARG A 350 19.78 -3.60 5.28
C ARG A 350 20.88 -2.54 5.39
N GLY A 351 20.58 -1.34 4.93
CA GLY A 351 21.35 -0.14 5.08
C GLY A 351 20.95 0.65 6.32
N GLU A 352 21.20 1.91 6.29
CA GLU A 352 20.87 2.86 7.34
C GLU A 352 19.43 3.38 7.22
N VAL A 353 18.90 3.90 8.32
CA VAL A 353 17.73 4.77 8.33
C VAL A 353 18.22 6.18 8.06
N LEU A 354 17.78 6.78 6.97
CA LEU A 354 18.17 8.15 6.63
C LEU A 354 17.36 9.14 7.48
N PRO A 355 18.03 10.09 8.14
CA PRO A 355 17.36 11.13 8.90
C PRO A 355 16.43 11.93 7.96
N THR A 356 15.18 12.07 8.34
CA THR A 356 14.21 12.91 7.65
C THR A 356 13.78 14.04 8.59
N PRO A 357 13.75 15.30 8.14
CA PRO A 357 13.31 16.42 8.99
C PRO A 357 11.80 16.39 9.28
N TRP A 358 11.03 15.69 8.43
CA TRP A 358 9.58 15.57 8.49
C TRP A 358 9.16 14.11 8.34
N PRO A 359 8.01 13.71 8.84
CA PRO A 359 7.45 12.41 8.50
C PRO A 359 7.13 12.32 7.01
N LEU A 360 7.42 11.16 6.41
CA LEU A 360 7.11 10.83 5.03
C LEU A 360 5.93 9.86 4.98
N VAL A 361 5.14 9.93 3.90
CA VAL A 361 4.16 8.90 3.54
C VAL A 361 4.77 7.86 2.59
N PRO A 362 4.19 6.66 2.45
CA PRO A 362 4.59 5.71 1.42
C PRO A 362 4.60 6.32 0.02
N GLY A 363 5.38 5.74 -0.89
CA GLY A 363 5.56 6.23 -2.26
C GLY A 363 6.90 6.94 -2.44
N VAL A 364 7.91 6.13 -2.80
CA VAL A 364 9.28 6.58 -3.02
C VAL A 364 9.69 6.25 -4.44
N THR A 365 10.40 7.16 -5.10
CA THR A 365 11.01 6.89 -6.41
C THR A 365 12.48 7.26 -6.42
N VAL A 366 13.25 6.61 -7.29
CA VAL A 366 14.71 6.79 -7.37
C VAL A 366 15.10 7.16 -8.79
N GLY A 367 15.69 8.34 -8.97
CA GLY A 367 16.31 8.77 -10.21
C GLY A 367 17.83 8.74 -10.17
N ARG A 368 18.46 8.72 -11.32
CA ARG A 368 19.91 8.83 -11.45
C ARG A 368 20.28 10.12 -12.19
N ASN A 369 20.99 11.00 -11.53
CA ASN A 369 21.46 12.26 -12.07
C ASN A 369 22.47 12.03 -13.24
N ALA A 370 22.67 13.04 -14.08
CA ALA A 370 23.65 13.01 -15.16
C ALA A 370 25.09 12.73 -14.67
N ASP A 371 25.43 13.16 -13.47
CA ASP A 371 26.71 12.83 -12.78
C ASP A 371 26.71 11.43 -12.14
N ARG A 372 25.67 10.63 -12.38
CA ARG A 372 25.48 9.24 -11.95
C ARG A 372 25.19 9.02 -10.47
N ARG A 373 25.01 10.07 -9.68
CA ARG A 373 24.51 9.95 -8.30
C ARG A 373 23.03 9.59 -8.29
N LEU A 374 22.63 8.71 -7.39
CA LEU A 374 21.21 8.46 -7.12
C LEU A 374 20.58 9.64 -6.36
N GLN A 375 19.35 9.96 -6.68
CA GLN A 375 18.49 10.91 -5.98
C GLN A 375 17.15 10.27 -5.69
N VAL A 376 16.69 10.38 -4.45
CA VAL A 376 15.44 9.80 -3.96
C VAL A 376 14.43 10.91 -3.77
N PHE A 377 13.20 10.65 -4.18
CA PHE A 377 12.06 11.54 -4.01
C PHE A 377 10.99 10.86 -3.20
N ALA A 378 10.36 11.61 -2.31
CA ALA A 378 9.30 11.18 -1.42
C ALA A 378 8.31 12.32 -1.17
N ARG A 379 7.20 12.04 -0.52
CA ARG A 379 6.16 13.01 -0.18
C ARG A 379 6.09 13.17 1.34
N ARG A 380 6.00 14.41 1.83
CA ARG A 380 5.79 14.72 3.25
C ARG A 380 4.37 14.36 3.69
N ALA A 381 4.24 13.89 4.93
CA ALA A 381 2.93 13.57 5.49
C ALA A 381 2.11 14.82 5.89
N ASP A 382 2.78 15.89 6.31
CA ASP A 382 2.16 17.10 6.86
C ASP A 382 1.71 18.13 5.82
N THR A 383 2.41 18.23 4.68
CA THR A 383 2.14 19.27 3.66
C THR A 383 1.93 18.70 2.26
N ASN A 384 2.11 17.41 2.06
CA ASN A 384 2.18 16.76 0.74
C ASN A 384 3.17 17.41 -0.24
N GLU A 385 4.16 18.18 0.26
CA GLU A 385 5.28 18.62 -0.57
C GLU A 385 6.12 17.43 -1.03
N ILE A 386 6.59 17.49 -2.27
CA ILE A 386 7.58 16.55 -2.78
C ILE A 386 8.96 17.01 -2.31
N VAL A 387 9.70 16.08 -1.71
CA VAL A 387 11.03 16.33 -1.14
C VAL A 387 12.04 15.36 -1.68
N SER A 388 13.31 15.74 -1.70
CA SER A 388 14.36 14.86 -2.19
C SER A 388 15.67 14.95 -1.38
N THR A 389 16.43 13.85 -1.43
CA THR A 389 17.83 13.76 -1.00
C THR A 389 18.64 12.97 -2.02
N TRP A 390 19.96 13.10 -2.02
CA TRP A 390 20.83 12.52 -3.04
C TRP A 390 22.12 11.96 -2.45
N GLN A 391 22.81 11.11 -3.21
CA GLN A 391 24.12 10.62 -2.84
C GLN A 391 25.15 11.77 -2.76
N THR A 392 26.00 11.78 -1.74
CA THR A 392 27.03 12.81 -1.54
C THR A 392 28.16 12.74 -2.58
N ALA A 393 28.42 11.55 -3.10
CA ALA A 393 29.26 11.26 -4.26
C ALA A 393 28.71 10.02 -4.98
N VAL A 394 29.22 9.71 -6.19
CA VAL A 394 28.86 8.52 -6.94
C VAL A 394 29.09 7.26 -6.08
N ASP A 395 28.06 6.41 -6.00
CA ASP A 395 28.06 5.16 -5.23
C ASP A 395 28.32 5.32 -3.70
N ALA A 396 28.21 6.55 -3.19
CA ALA A 396 28.41 6.87 -1.76
C ALA A 396 27.08 6.85 -0.97
N GLY A 397 27.17 7.15 0.33
CA GLY A 397 26.01 7.37 1.20
C GLY A 397 25.21 8.62 0.82
N PHE A 398 23.97 8.69 1.32
CA PHE A 398 23.06 9.80 1.05
C PHE A 398 23.35 11.02 1.94
N SER A 399 23.00 12.20 1.42
CA SER A 399 23.02 13.45 2.18
C SER A 399 21.98 13.38 3.32
N THR A 400 22.30 14.01 4.44
CA THR A 400 21.32 14.28 5.51
C THR A 400 20.47 15.52 5.22
N THR A 401 20.82 16.27 4.17
CA THR A 401 20.06 17.43 3.70
C THR A 401 18.94 16.98 2.77
N TRP A 402 17.77 17.53 3.03
CA TRP A 402 16.59 17.38 2.19
C TRP A 402 16.21 18.72 1.58
N VAL A 403 15.74 18.72 0.35
CA VAL A 403 15.19 19.89 -0.33
C VAL A 403 13.74 19.65 -0.71
N SER A 404 12.92 20.69 -0.61
CA SER A 404 11.54 20.67 -1.09
C SER A 404 11.48 21.11 -2.54
N LEU A 405 10.72 20.37 -3.34
CA LEU A 405 10.29 20.73 -4.69
C LEU A 405 8.93 21.44 -4.68
N GLY A 406 8.36 21.69 -3.49
CA GLY A 406 7.03 22.24 -3.33
C GLY A 406 5.90 21.23 -3.56
N ASN A 407 4.70 21.76 -3.60
CA ASN A 407 3.45 21.05 -3.88
C ASN A 407 2.75 21.79 -5.04
N PRO A 408 2.37 21.13 -6.15
CA PRO A 408 1.74 21.82 -7.30
C PRO A 408 0.42 22.52 -6.93
N ASN A 409 -0.24 22.11 -5.85
CA ASN A 409 -1.49 22.68 -5.39
C ASN A 409 -1.35 23.40 -4.03
N ALA A 410 -0.13 23.88 -3.69
CA ALA A 410 0.12 24.57 -2.44
C ALA A 410 -0.88 25.72 -2.19
N GLY A 411 -1.46 25.76 -1.00
CA GLY A 411 -2.41 26.81 -0.61
C GLY A 411 -3.85 26.60 -1.08
N SER A 412 -4.18 25.44 -1.66
CA SER A 412 -5.55 25.01 -1.94
C SER A 412 -5.95 23.80 -1.10
N ASP A 413 -7.23 23.51 -0.98
CA ASP A 413 -7.77 22.31 -0.32
C ASP A 413 -7.33 21.03 -1.05
N ASP A 414 -7.00 21.13 -2.34
CA ASP A 414 -6.50 20.02 -3.16
C ASP A 414 -5.04 19.64 -2.88
N ALA A 415 -4.32 20.38 -2.01
CA ALA A 415 -2.92 20.11 -1.70
C ALA A 415 -2.70 18.69 -1.19
N PHE A 416 -3.67 18.14 -0.45
CA PHE A 416 -3.62 16.76 0.06
C PHE A 416 -3.99 15.69 -0.98
N GLN A 417 -4.40 16.09 -2.19
CA GLN A 417 -4.69 15.17 -3.29
C GLN A 417 -3.49 14.93 -4.22
N VAL A 418 -2.35 15.55 -3.96
CA VAL A 418 -1.12 15.32 -4.72
C VAL A 418 -0.59 13.91 -4.45
N GLY A 419 -0.28 13.19 -5.52
CA GLY A 419 0.15 11.79 -5.50
C GLY A 419 1.64 11.60 -5.20
N ALA A 420 2.07 10.33 -5.14
CA ALA A 420 3.46 9.93 -4.98
C ALA A 420 4.30 10.37 -6.20
N PRO A 421 5.57 10.80 -6.00
CA PRO A 421 6.43 11.18 -7.10
C PRO A 421 6.88 9.95 -7.89
N VAL A 422 7.03 10.14 -9.21
CA VAL A 422 7.79 9.24 -10.09
C VAL A 422 8.82 10.05 -10.87
N VAL A 423 9.93 9.43 -11.29
CA VAL A 423 11.04 10.18 -11.90
C VAL A 423 11.66 9.43 -13.08
N ALA A 424 12.00 10.16 -14.12
CA ALA A 424 12.84 9.69 -15.22
C ALA A 424 13.96 10.69 -15.54
N THR A 425 15.06 10.19 -16.11
CA THR A 425 16.17 11.01 -16.60
C THR A 425 16.08 11.13 -18.11
N GLY A 426 15.87 12.33 -18.63
CA GLY A 426 15.83 12.60 -20.07
C GLY A 426 17.22 12.51 -20.73
N PHE A 427 17.26 12.45 -22.06
CA PHE A 427 18.51 12.46 -22.85
C PHE A 427 19.25 13.80 -22.74
N ASP A 428 18.59 14.87 -22.33
CA ASP A 428 19.18 16.15 -21.96
C ASP A 428 19.88 16.12 -20.58
N GLY A 429 19.85 14.98 -19.89
CA GLY A 429 20.46 14.79 -18.59
C GLY A 429 19.66 15.38 -17.43
N LEU A 430 18.44 15.86 -17.67
CA LEU A 430 17.58 16.43 -16.64
C LEU A 430 16.68 15.36 -16.03
N LEU A 431 16.57 15.36 -14.70
CA LEU A 431 15.53 14.62 -13.99
C LEU A 431 14.19 15.35 -14.13
N ARG A 432 13.15 14.60 -14.43
CA ARG A 432 11.76 15.05 -14.44
C ARG A 432 10.96 14.25 -13.44
N VAL A 433 10.38 14.96 -12.48
CA VAL A 433 9.52 14.38 -11.44
C VAL A 433 8.08 14.67 -11.82
N ALA A 434 7.28 13.62 -11.97
CA ALA A 434 5.85 13.74 -12.28
C ALA A 434 5.03 13.29 -11.06
N VAL A 435 3.88 13.92 -10.86
CA VAL A 435 2.88 13.56 -9.83
C VAL A 435 1.46 13.70 -10.40
N LYS A 436 0.53 12.90 -9.92
CA LYS A 436 -0.88 13.28 -9.98
C LYS A 436 -1.03 14.58 -9.20
N ASN A 437 -1.62 15.61 -9.78
CA ASN A 437 -1.88 16.87 -9.08
C ASN A 437 -3.23 16.84 -8.35
N GLY A 438 -3.45 17.82 -7.49
CA GLY A 438 -4.66 17.94 -6.69
C GLY A 438 -5.93 18.09 -7.51
N GLY A 439 -5.86 18.74 -8.67
CA GLY A 439 -6.98 18.90 -9.60
C GLY A 439 -7.33 17.63 -10.40
N GLY A 440 -6.59 16.54 -10.24
CA GLY A 440 -6.79 15.28 -10.97
C GLY A 440 -6.16 15.25 -12.35
N GLY A 441 -5.32 16.22 -12.69
CA GLY A 441 -4.39 16.17 -13.80
C GLY A 441 -3.02 15.66 -13.39
N VAL A 442 -2.01 15.95 -14.19
CA VAL A 442 -0.61 15.62 -13.92
C VAL A 442 0.24 16.88 -13.94
N SER A 443 1.17 16.99 -12.98
CA SER A 443 2.17 18.07 -12.96
C SER A 443 3.58 17.49 -13.01
N VAL A 444 4.49 18.19 -13.67
CA VAL A 444 5.89 17.82 -13.82
C VAL A 444 6.80 18.94 -13.30
N ASN A 445 7.83 18.58 -12.54
CA ASN A 445 8.90 19.48 -12.15
C ASN A 445 10.22 18.99 -12.76
N THR A 446 10.91 19.87 -13.48
CA THR A 446 12.15 19.54 -14.19
C THR A 446 13.35 20.17 -13.49
N GLN A 447 14.47 19.47 -13.39
CA GLN A 447 15.74 20.04 -12.92
C GLN A 447 16.12 21.29 -13.72
N GLN A 448 16.70 22.27 -13.03
CA GLN A 448 17.13 23.54 -13.64
C GLN A 448 18.36 23.38 -14.56
N ALA A 449 19.20 22.41 -14.28
CA ALA A 449 20.33 21.99 -15.11
C ALA A 449 20.71 20.54 -14.73
N PRO A 450 21.47 19.79 -15.59
CA PRO A 450 21.91 18.45 -15.26
C PRO A 450 22.62 18.35 -13.90
N SER A 451 22.20 17.43 -13.06
CA SER A 451 22.72 17.22 -11.70
C SER A 451 22.60 18.41 -10.74
N SER A 452 21.73 19.37 -11.05
CA SER A 452 21.46 20.54 -10.20
C SER A 452 20.22 20.35 -9.30
N GLY A 453 19.74 21.43 -8.68
CA GLY A 453 18.49 21.46 -7.91
C GLY A 453 17.24 21.59 -8.80
N PHE A 454 16.12 21.55 -8.10
CA PHE A 454 14.79 21.83 -8.65
C PHE A 454 14.30 23.19 -8.15
N GLY A 455 13.41 23.83 -8.91
CA GLY A 455 12.56 24.90 -8.39
C GLY A 455 11.36 24.34 -7.63
N THR A 456 10.53 25.23 -7.08
CA THR A 456 9.25 24.87 -6.45
C THR A 456 8.05 25.06 -7.37
N ALA A 457 8.28 25.53 -8.60
CA ALA A 457 7.27 25.65 -9.63
C ALA A 457 7.07 24.31 -10.35
N TRP A 458 5.82 23.99 -10.65
CA TRP A 458 5.41 22.79 -11.35
C TRP A 458 4.68 23.17 -12.64
N ASP A 459 4.99 22.47 -13.72
CA ASP A 459 4.30 22.61 -15.00
C ASP A 459 3.08 21.68 -14.99
N ASP A 460 1.88 22.25 -15.06
CA ASP A 460 0.65 21.49 -15.22
C ASP A 460 0.49 21.03 -16.66
N ILE A 461 0.66 19.73 -16.91
CA ILE A 461 0.50 19.12 -18.25
C ILE A 461 -0.96 18.73 -18.52
N GLN A 462 -1.88 19.20 -17.69
CA GLN A 462 -3.32 19.03 -17.80
C GLN A 462 -3.80 17.59 -17.56
N GLY A 463 -5.03 17.29 -17.93
CA GLY A 463 -5.71 16.01 -17.76
C GLY A 463 -6.82 16.08 -16.73
N ALA A 464 -7.50 14.97 -16.54
CA ALA A 464 -8.54 14.79 -15.53
C ALA A 464 -8.60 13.34 -15.08
N GLY A 465 -9.19 13.09 -13.92
CA GLY A 465 -9.45 11.75 -13.39
C GLY A 465 -8.22 10.93 -12.99
N ALA A 466 -7.00 11.48 -13.11
CA ALA A 466 -5.77 10.76 -12.78
C ALA A 466 -5.77 10.25 -11.34
N GLN A 467 -5.31 9.01 -11.18
CA GLN A 467 -5.13 8.32 -9.91
C GLN A 467 -3.63 8.19 -9.59
N ASP A 468 -3.33 7.97 -8.32
CA ASP A 468 -1.97 7.81 -7.82
C ASP A 468 -1.51 6.33 -7.84
N PRO A 469 -0.24 6.06 -8.23
CA PRO A 469 0.74 6.94 -8.84
C PRO A 469 0.61 7.02 -10.38
N VAL A 470 1.29 7.98 -10.98
CA VAL A 470 1.52 8.02 -12.44
C VAL A 470 2.78 7.21 -12.80
N ALA A 471 3.05 7.00 -14.09
CA ALA A 471 4.31 6.42 -14.56
C ALA A 471 5.02 7.40 -15.50
N VAL A 472 6.35 7.41 -15.50
CA VAL A 472 7.16 8.20 -16.42
C VAL A 472 8.28 7.34 -17.00
N GLN A 473 8.49 7.42 -18.31
CA GLN A 473 9.57 6.71 -18.98
C GLN A 473 10.05 7.49 -20.22
N VAL A 474 11.32 7.33 -20.56
CA VAL A 474 11.93 7.95 -21.75
C VAL A 474 11.95 6.93 -22.87
N ASP A 475 11.44 7.27 -24.05
CA ASP A 475 11.48 6.36 -25.19
C ASP A 475 12.87 6.32 -25.85
N ARG A 476 13.06 5.42 -26.81
CA ARG A 476 14.34 5.24 -27.50
C ARG A 476 14.81 6.43 -28.33
N GLU A 477 13.92 7.37 -28.63
CA GLU A 477 14.27 8.63 -29.35
C GLU A 477 14.56 9.75 -28.35
N GLY A 478 14.43 9.52 -27.06
CA GLY A 478 14.68 10.47 -25.99
C GLY A 478 13.45 11.27 -25.55
N GLY A 479 12.30 11.04 -26.18
CA GLY A 479 11.03 11.63 -25.78
C GLY A 479 10.60 11.15 -24.38
N VAL A 480 10.05 12.06 -23.60
CA VAL A 480 9.56 11.74 -22.24
C VAL A 480 8.08 11.43 -22.32
N ASN A 481 7.71 10.25 -21.86
CA ASN A 481 6.34 9.76 -21.83
C ASN A 481 5.83 9.71 -20.38
N VAL A 482 4.63 10.24 -20.12
CA VAL A 482 3.92 10.15 -18.85
C VAL A 482 2.62 9.40 -19.07
N PHE A 483 2.32 8.46 -18.19
CA PHE A 483 1.10 7.66 -18.22
C PHE A 483 0.38 7.77 -16.89
N ALA A 484 -0.95 7.86 -16.93
CA ALA A 484 -1.78 7.85 -15.73
C ALA A 484 -2.99 6.94 -15.91
N TYR A 485 -3.27 6.13 -14.92
CA TYR A 485 -4.60 5.55 -14.75
C TYR A 485 -5.56 6.68 -14.39
N ALA A 486 -6.60 6.86 -15.17
CA ALA A 486 -7.63 7.87 -14.96
C ALA A 486 -9.01 7.22 -14.86
N ILE A 487 -9.86 7.74 -13.98
CA ILE A 487 -11.25 7.33 -13.85
C ILE A 487 -12.13 8.47 -14.34
N GLU A 488 -12.95 8.20 -15.37
CA GLU A 488 -13.86 9.14 -15.97
C GLU A 488 -15.23 8.48 -16.12
N ASP A 489 -16.24 9.05 -15.50
CA ASP A 489 -17.62 8.51 -15.50
C ASP A 489 -17.68 7.01 -15.06
N GLY A 490 -16.82 6.64 -14.11
CA GLY A 490 -16.74 5.27 -13.59
C GLY A 490 -15.97 4.28 -14.47
N VAL A 491 -15.40 4.73 -15.59
CA VAL A 491 -14.62 3.92 -16.54
C VAL A 491 -13.15 4.25 -16.41
N GLY A 492 -12.31 3.22 -16.40
CA GLY A 492 -10.86 3.35 -16.34
C GLY A 492 -10.23 3.58 -17.72
N HIS A 493 -9.22 4.45 -17.79
CA HIS A 493 -8.42 4.74 -18.99
C HIS A 493 -6.95 4.86 -18.64
N ILE A 494 -6.04 4.57 -19.59
CA ILE A 494 -4.64 4.96 -19.49
C ILE A 494 -4.45 6.22 -20.32
N ARG A 495 -4.34 7.37 -19.66
CA ARG A 495 -3.97 8.63 -20.27
C ARG A 495 -2.49 8.65 -20.61
N HIS A 496 -2.12 9.35 -21.67
CA HIS A 496 -0.76 9.46 -22.15
C HIS A 496 -0.42 10.90 -22.50
N TRP A 497 0.79 11.34 -22.13
CA TRP A 497 1.41 12.59 -22.54
C TRP A 497 2.81 12.31 -23.07
N HIS A 498 3.21 13.03 -24.10
CA HIS A 498 4.51 12.90 -24.71
C HIS A 498 5.18 14.27 -24.89
N ALA A 499 6.47 14.36 -24.53
CA ALA A 499 7.32 15.50 -24.78
C ALA A 499 8.49 15.05 -25.67
N PRO A 500 8.55 15.49 -26.96
CA PRO A 500 9.56 15.03 -27.89
C PRO A 500 10.95 15.58 -27.53
N TYR A 501 11.99 14.79 -27.80
CA TYR A 501 13.38 15.21 -27.67
C TYR A 501 13.95 15.67 -29.02
N ASP A 502 14.62 16.83 -29.03
CA ASP A 502 15.36 17.34 -30.19
C ASP A 502 16.85 17.03 -30.01
N ALA A 503 17.36 16.08 -30.78
CA ALA A 503 18.76 15.69 -30.76
C ALA A 503 19.71 16.76 -31.28
N GLY A 504 19.20 17.73 -32.08
CA GLY A 504 20.02 18.85 -32.64
C GLY A 504 20.29 19.93 -31.60
N THR A 505 19.31 20.21 -30.73
CA THR A 505 19.44 21.21 -29.65
C THR A 505 19.73 20.56 -28.30
N HIS A 506 19.61 19.24 -28.17
CA HIS A 506 19.70 18.48 -26.91
C HIS A 506 18.69 18.95 -25.87
N THR A 507 17.46 19.21 -26.28
CA THR A 507 16.39 19.68 -25.40
C THR A 507 15.14 18.83 -25.56
N THR A 508 14.40 18.67 -24.47
CA THR A 508 13.06 18.08 -24.47
C THR A 508 12.02 19.20 -24.64
N GLY A 509 11.07 18.99 -25.55
CA GLY A 509 9.97 19.91 -25.83
C GLY A 509 8.90 19.96 -24.75
N ALA A 510 7.82 20.67 -25.05
CA ALA A 510 6.65 20.70 -24.17
C ALA A 510 5.86 19.39 -24.24
N PHE A 511 5.18 19.03 -23.13
CA PHE A 511 4.26 17.91 -23.12
C PHE A 511 3.00 18.21 -23.92
N THR A 512 2.57 17.25 -24.71
CA THR A 512 1.28 17.22 -25.39
C THR A 512 0.50 16.00 -24.90
N GLN A 513 -0.81 16.19 -24.66
CA GLN A 513 -1.68 15.06 -24.33
C GLN A 513 -1.98 14.29 -25.62
N GLU A 514 -1.74 13.00 -25.58
CA GLU A 514 -1.98 12.05 -26.66
C GLU A 514 -3.33 11.33 -26.46
N PRO A 515 -3.84 10.59 -27.45
CA PRO A 515 -4.97 9.69 -27.26
C PRO A 515 -4.73 8.69 -26.13
N TYR A 516 -5.82 8.20 -25.52
CA TYR A 516 -5.73 7.09 -24.55
C TYR A 516 -5.04 5.89 -25.20
N LEU A 517 -4.23 5.19 -24.41
CA LEU A 517 -3.71 3.91 -24.85
C LEU A 517 -4.86 2.90 -25.05
N ALA A 518 -4.83 2.24 -26.20
CA ALA A 518 -5.82 1.20 -26.49
C ALA A 518 -5.56 -0.04 -25.64
N GLY A 519 -6.63 -0.73 -25.27
CA GLY A 519 -6.55 -1.97 -24.49
C GLY A 519 -7.84 -2.28 -23.74
N TYR A 520 -7.72 -3.22 -22.82
CA TYR A 520 -8.78 -3.55 -21.87
C TYR A 520 -8.88 -2.47 -20.79
N GLU A 521 -10.05 -2.35 -20.18
CA GLU A 521 -10.29 -1.35 -19.13
C GLU A 521 -9.34 -1.54 -17.93
N PRO A 522 -8.55 -0.52 -17.58
CA PRO A 522 -7.66 -0.58 -16.43
C PRO A 522 -8.41 -0.37 -15.10
N ALA A 523 -7.86 -0.97 -14.05
CA ALA A 523 -8.31 -0.81 -12.66
C ALA A 523 -7.14 -0.56 -11.69
N GLY A 524 -6.05 -0.02 -12.20
CA GLY A 524 -4.89 0.34 -11.40
C GLY A 524 -3.82 1.07 -12.20
N PRO A 525 -2.86 1.70 -11.50
CA PRO A 525 -1.80 2.48 -12.08
C PRO A 525 -0.91 1.68 -13.05
N PRO A 526 -0.42 2.33 -14.12
CA PRO A 526 0.48 1.72 -15.08
C PRO A 526 1.94 1.69 -14.60
N VAL A 527 2.72 0.78 -15.16
CA VAL A 527 4.18 0.82 -15.19
C VAL A 527 4.66 0.75 -16.64
N ALA A 528 5.67 1.53 -16.99
CA ALA A 528 6.27 1.55 -18.32
C ALA A 528 7.73 1.11 -18.23
N VAL A 529 8.15 0.18 -19.10
CA VAL A 529 9.52 -0.34 -19.17
C VAL A 529 9.97 -0.52 -20.60
N HIS A 530 11.28 -0.62 -20.79
CA HIS A 530 11.87 -0.86 -22.11
C HIS A 530 11.97 -2.34 -22.45
N ASN A 531 11.57 -2.66 -23.67
CA ASN A 531 11.99 -3.86 -24.36
C ASN A 531 13.47 -3.80 -24.74
N LYS A 532 14.03 -4.91 -25.20
CA LYS A 532 15.42 -4.99 -25.65
C LYS A 532 15.74 -4.05 -26.82
N ASP A 533 14.80 -3.82 -27.69
CA ASP A 533 14.93 -2.89 -28.84
C ASP A 533 14.64 -1.42 -28.48
N GLY A 534 14.37 -1.12 -27.20
CA GLY A 534 14.11 0.23 -26.68
C GLY A 534 12.67 0.72 -26.82
N ARG A 535 11.77 -0.10 -27.35
CA ARG A 535 10.33 0.21 -27.35
C ARG A 535 9.76 0.12 -25.94
N LEU A 536 8.73 0.92 -25.67
CA LEU A 536 8.04 0.88 -24.37
C LEU A 536 6.93 -0.16 -24.38
N ASP A 537 6.88 -0.91 -23.29
CA ASP A 537 5.76 -1.76 -22.86
C ASP A 537 5.13 -1.15 -21.62
N VAL A 538 3.79 -1.10 -21.58
CA VAL A 538 3.01 -0.55 -20.47
C VAL A 538 2.11 -1.67 -19.91
N PHE A 539 2.20 -1.89 -18.61
CA PHE A 539 1.42 -2.89 -17.88
C PHE A 539 0.53 -2.21 -16.84
N TYR A 540 -0.66 -2.76 -16.63
CA TYR A 540 -1.63 -2.27 -15.65
C TYR A 540 -2.58 -3.38 -15.20
N ARG A 541 -3.29 -3.18 -14.09
CA ARG A 541 -4.35 -4.10 -13.65
C ARG A 541 -5.60 -3.89 -14.47
N LEU A 542 -6.34 -4.97 -14.70
CA LEU A 542 -7.60 -4.98 -15.45
C LEU A 542 -8.80 -4.91 -14.51
N ALA A 543 -9.89 -4.33 -15.03
CA ALA A 543 -11.20 -4.27 -14.41
C ALA A 543 -12.07 -5.47 -14.78
N THR A 544 -13.19 -5.64 -14.05
CA THR A 544 -14.36 -6.36 -14.51
C THR A 544 -15.34 -5.39 -15.17
N THR A 545 -15.74 -5.67 -16.39
CA THR A 545 -16.74 -4.92 -17.14
C THR A 545 -18.04 -5.72 -17.25
N ALA A 546 -19.02 -5.18 -17.96
CA ALA A 546 -20.28 -5.90 -18.24
C ALA A 546 -20.07 -7.14 -19.12
N THR A 547 -18.99 -7.19 -19.92
CA THR A 547 -18.70 -8.27 -20.87
C THR A 547 -17.57 -9.19 -20.45
N ASP A 548 -16.64 -8.68 -19.60
CA ASP A 548 -15.38 -9.37 -19.31
C ASP A 548 -15.09 -9.36 -17.80
N ASP A 549 -14.80 -10.52 -17.22
CA ASP A 549 -14.37 -10.66 -15.82
C ASP A 549 -12.85 -10.79 -15.73
N PHE A 550 -12.14 -9.70 -16.01
CA PHE A 550 -10.68 -9.66 -16.04
C PHE A 550 -10.04 -9.03 -14.80
N ALA A 551 -10.83 -8.63 -13.79
CA ALA A 551 -10.30 -8.07 -12.58
C ALA A 551 -9.19 -8.95 -11.96
N GLY A 552 -8.11 -8.30 -11.55
CA GLY A 552 -6.93 -8.97 -10.99
C GLY A 552 -5.98 -9.61 -12.00
N LEU A 553 -6.32 -9.63 -13.30
CA LEU A 553 -5.37 -9.93 -14.37
C LEU A 553 -4.54 -8.70 -14.73
N VAL A 554 -3.50 -8.89 -15.53
CA VAL A 554 -2.61 -7.84 -16.02
C VAL A 554 -2.87 -7.58 -17.49
N GLY A 555 -3.11 -6.32 -17.81
CA GLY A 555 -3.19 -5.79 -19.18
C GLY A 555 -1.84 -5.31 -19.67
N HIS A 556 -1.65 -5.35 -20.96
CA HIS A 556 -0.43 -4.98 -21.64
C HIS A 556 -0.76 -4.23 -22.93
N THR A 557 -0.03 -3.14 -23.19
CA THR A 557 0.00 -2.42 -24.47
C THR A 557 1.45 -1.98 -24.76
N TRP A 558 1.81 -1.78 -26.02
CA TRP A 558 3.20 -1.59 -26.44
C TRP A 558 3.36 -0.65 -27.61
N GLN A 559 4.58 -0.12 -27.79
CA GLN A 559 4.97 0.61 -28.97
C GLN A 559 5.36 -0.35 -30.12
N HIS A 560 5.01 0.05 -31.34
CA HIS A 560 5.52 -0.56 -32.58
C HIS A 560 6.92 -0.04 -32.95
N PRO A 561 7.63 -0.67 -33.92
CA PRO A 561 8.94 -0.22 -34.35
C PRO A 561 8.98 1.21 -34.93
N ASP A 562 7.85 1.76 -35.33
CA ASP A 562 7.68 3.14 -35.80
C ASP A 562 7.28 4.14 -34.71
N ASN A 563 7.34 3.72 -33.45
CA ASN A 563 6.94 4.42 -32.22
C ASN A 563 5.44 4.72 -32.09
N THR A 564 4.60 4.23 -33.00
CA THR A 564 3.15 4.25 -32.79
C THR A 564 2.75 3.24 -31.68
N TRP A 565 1.68 3.53 -30.98
CA TRP A 565 1.12 2.62 -29.99
C TRP A 565 0.23 1.56 -30.63
N SER A 566 0.22 0.38 -30.06
CA SER A 566 -0.70 -0.68 -30.48
C SER A 566 -2.14 -0.18 -30.43
N ALA A 567 -2.89 -0.48 -31.50
CA ALA A 567 -4.33 -0.18 -31.59
C ALA A 567 -5.18 -1.13 -30.75
N VAL A 568 -4.57 -2.16 -30.17
CA VAL A 568 -5.21 -3.15 -29.29
C VAL A 568 -4.29 -3.46 -28.12
N GLY A 569 -4.87 -3.75 -26.95
CA GLY A 569 -4.13 -4.33 -25.83
C GLY A 569 -4.33 -5.82 -25.75
N GLU A 570 -3.56 -6.48 -24.92
CA GLU A 570 -3.73 -7.88 -24.60
C GLU A 570 -3.80 -8.09 -23.07
N GLN A 571 -4.45 -9.17 -22.65
CA GLN A 571 -4.35 -9.64 -21.27
C GLN A 571 -3.28 -10.72 -21.21
N ILE A 572 -2.35 -10.58 -20.30
CA ILE A 572 -1.20 -11.50 -20.13
C ILE A 572 -1.39 -12.48 -18.96
N GLY A 573 -2.63 -12.61 -18.43
CA GLY A 573 -2.94 -13.46 -17.28
C GLY A 573 -2.68 -12.78 -15.95
N GLY A 574 -2.61 -13.58 -14.88
CA GLY A 574 -2.43 -13.12 -13.50
C GLY A 574 -3.01 -14.11 -12.50
N HIS A 575 -2.69 -13.94 -11.21
CA HIS A 575 -3.22 -14.76 -10.12
C HIS A 575 -4.18 -13.97 -9.20
N GLY A 576 -4.88 -12.96 -9.75
CA GLY A 576 -5.73 -12.08 -8.96
C GLY A 576 -4.91 -11.01 -8.22
N GLY A 577 -5.49 -10.42 -7.18
CA GLY A 577 -4.90 -9.32 -6.42
C GLY A 577 -5.22 -7.96 -7.01
N VAL A 578 -4.87 -6.92 -6.27
CA VAL A 578 -5.14 -5.51 -6.57
C VAL A 578 -3.86 -4.68 -6.53
N GLY A 579 -3.95 -3.42 -6.95
CA GLY A 579 -2.86 -2.46 -6.93
C GLY A 579 -1.98 -2.52 -8.18
N GLU A 580 -0.76 -2.04 -8.05
CA GLU A 580 0.15 -1.81 -9.15
C GLU A 580 0.84 -3.10 -9.64
N VAL A 581 1.36 -3.01 -10.86
CA VAL A 581 2.22 -4.01 -11.48
C VAL A 581 3.65 -3.47 -11.47
N ALA A 582 4.64 -4.30 -11.10
CA ALA A 582 6.04 -3.96 -11.23
C ALA A 582 6.68 -4.70 -12.41
N ALA A 583 7.55 -4.02 -13.11
CA ALA A 583 8.37 -4.64 -14.15
C ALA A 583 9.77 -4.02 -14.11
N ALA A 584 10.75 -4.71 -14.65
CA ALA A 584 12.09 -4.17 -14.85
C ALA A 584 12.37 -4.08 -16.36
N ASP A 585 13.11 -3.06 -16.78
CA ASP A 585 13.63 -2.95 -18.13
C ASP A 585 14.31 -4.25 -18.56
N ALA A 586 14.25 -4.56 -19.85
CA ALA A 586 14.90 -5.73 -20.39
C ALA A 586 16.41 -5.70 -20.03
N PRO A 587 16.95 -6.79 -19.42
CA PRO A 587 18.35 -6.83 -19.02
C PRO A 587 19.31 -6.49 -20.16
N GLY A 588 20.35 -5.70 -19.85
CA GLY A 588 21.35 -5.24 -20.79
C GLY A 588 21.05 -3.90 -21.44
N GLY A 589 19.90 -3.32 -21.13
CA GLY A 589 19.48 -2.03 -21.66
C GLY A 589 19.39 -1.98 -23.20
N TRP A 590 18.58 -1.14 -23.73
CA TRP A 590 18.45 -0.96 -25.17
C TRP A 590 19.63 -0.15 -25.78
N SER A 591 20.31 0.65 -24.99
CA SER A 591 21.47 1.46 -25.40
C SER A 591 22.82 0.74 -25.24
N ASP A 592 22.84 -0.44 -24.58
CA ASP A 592 24.07 -1.20 -24.37
C ASP A 592 24.25 -2.25 -25.48
N SER A 593 25.37 -2.17 -26.20
CA SER A 593 25.74 -3.11 -27.25
C SER A 593 26.21 -4.47 -26.70
N THR A 594 26.34 -4.63 -25.39
CA THR A 594 26.77 -5.88 -24.75
C THR A 594 25.60 -6.87 -24.71
N PRO A 595 25.63 -7.98 -25.49
CA PRO A 595 24.55 -8.95 -25.44
C PRO A 595 24.52 -9.62 -24.07
N ILE A 596 23.47 -9.37 -23.28
CA ILE A 596 23.15 -10.18 -22.12
C ILE A 596 22.27 -11.33 -22.60
N ALA A 597 22.56 -12.53 -22.11
CA ALA A 597 22.00 -13.77 -22.65
C ALA A 597 20.48 -13.94 -22.47
N ASP A 598 19.83 -13.13 -21.60
CA ASP A 598 18.38 -13.07 -21.47
C ASP A 598 17.92 -11.63 -21.31
N SER A 599 17.41 -11.06 -22.37
CA SER A 599 16.91 -9.69 -22.43
C SER A 599 15.37 -9.65 -22.38
N ARG A 600 14.74 -10.53 -21.60
CA ARG A 600 13.28 -10.61 -21.44
C ARG A 600 12.82 -9.77 -20.28
N ILE A 601 11.72 -9.06 -20.47
CA ILE A 601 11.02 -8.37 -19.40
C ILE A 601 10.41 -9.41 -18.44
N LEU A 602 10.60 -9.22 -17.14
CA LEU A 602 9.88 -9.92 -16.08
C LEU A 602 8.86 -8.97 -15.44
N VAL A 603 7.63 -9.47 -15.30
CA VAL A 603 6.52 -8.73 -14.70
C VAL A 603 6.17 -9.37 -13.37
N PHE A 604 5.93 -8.55 -12.35
CA PHE A 604 5.58 -8.95 -10.99
C PHE A 604 4.30 -8.27 -10.57
N SER A 605 3.46 -9.00 -9.85
CA SER A 605 2.23 -8.43 -9.31
C SER A 605 1.82 -9.13 -8.01
N THR A 606 1.16 -8.41 -7.12
CA THR A 606 0.47 -9.04 -5.99
C THR A 606 -0.58 -10.03 -6.50
N ASN A 607 -0.84 -11.09 -5.75
CA ASN A 607 -1.86 -12.09 -6.09
C ASN A 607 -3.03 -12.09 -5.09
N GLY A 608 -4.08 -12.86 -5.39
CA GLY A 608 -5.29 -12.92 -4.58
C GLY A 608 -5.11 -13.43 -3.14
N THR A 609 -3.95 -13.99 -2.81
CA THR A 609 -3.61 -14.45 -1.46
C THR A 609 -2.70 -13.48 -0.69
N GLY A 610 -2.45 -12.28 -1.27
CA GLY A 610 -1.52 -11.30 -0.71
C GLY A 610 -0.05 -11.62 -0.94
N GLY A 611 0.25 -12.66 -1.74
CA GLY A 611 1.59 -13.03 -2.17
C GLY A 611 2.01 -12.29 -3.44
N LEU A 612 3.16 -12.69 -4.00
CA LEU A 612 3.71 -12.16 -5.23
C LEU A 612 3.66 -13.24 -6.33
N SER A 613 3.31 -12.85 -7.54
CA SER A 613 3.39 -13.69 -8.73
C SER A 613 4.18 -13.02 -9.84
N THR A 614 4.73 -13.82 -10.74
CA THR A 614 5.56 -13.35 -11.86
C THR A 614 5.26 -14.08 -13.16
N THR A 615 5.41 -13.35 -14.25
CA THR A 615 5.50 -13.88 -15.62
C THR A 615 6.68 -13.21 -16.34
N ARG A 616 7.00 -13.69 -17.55
CA ARG A 616 8.04 -13.13 -18.41
C ARG A 616 7.67 -13.27 -19.86
N GLN A 617 8.33 -12.49 -20.70
CA GLN A 617 8.26 -12.67 -22.15
C GLN A 617 8.70 -14.07 -22.59
N SER A 618 8.10 -14.61 -23.65
CA SER A 618 8.51 -15.86 -24.29
C SER A 618 9.88 -15.75 -24.94
N ASP A 619 10.14 -14.61 -25.59
CA ASP A 619 11.38 -14.25 -26.24
C ASP A 619 11.67 -12.75 -26.00
N PRO A 620 12.92 -12.24 -26.15
CA PRO A 620 13.20 -10.81 -26.16
C PRO A 620 12.33 -10.11 -27.21
N ASP A 621 11.77 -8.98 -26.84
CA ASP A 621 10.83 -8.20 -27.65
C ASP A 621 9.55 -8.96 -28.08
N GLY A 622 9.30 -10.12 -27.49
CA GLY A 622 8.16 -11.01 -27.77
C GLY A 622 7.00 -10.82 -26.82
N GLY A 623 5.92 -11.59 -27.08
CA GLY A 623 4.72 -11.58 -26.24
C GLY A 623 4.86 -12.41 -24.95
N TYR A 624 3.76 -12.50 -24.21
CA TYR A 624 3.69 -13.20 -22.92
C TYR A 624 2.87 -14.49 -23.06
N PRO A 625 3.36 -15.61 -22.50
CA PRO A 625 2.71 -16.92 -22.68
C PRO A 625 1.44 -17.10 -21.82
N GLY A 626 1.02 -16.09 -21.04
CA GLY A 626 -0.11 -16.18 -20.10
C GLY A 626 0.13 -17.07 -18.87
N ALA A 627 1.29 -17.71 -18.77
CA ALA A 627 1.67 -18.53 -17.61
C ALA A 627 2.32 -17.68 -16.51
N TRP A 628 1.79 -17.79 -15.29
CA TRP A 628 2.29 -17.11 -14.11
C TRP A 628 2.79 -18.11 -13.07
N THR A 629 3.78 -17.71 -12.32
CA THR A 629 4.35 -18.49 -11.21
C THR A 629 4.04 -17.79 -9.90
N ASP A 630 3.39 -18.48 -8.97
CA ASP A 630 3.19 -17.99 -7.60
C ASP A 630 4.52 -18.08 -6.84
N LEU A 631 4.95 -16.96 -6.29
CA LEU A 631 6.17 -16.84 -5.50
C LEU A 631 5.90 -16.94 -3.99
N GLY A 632 4.62 -16.99 -3.59
CA GLY A 632 4.20 -17.10 -2.18
C GLY A 632 4.51 -15.85 -1.36
N ALA A 633 4.52 -16.03 -0.03
CA ALA A 633 4.64 -15.01 1.01
C ALA A 633 3.42 -14.08 1.10
N VAL A 634 3.35 -13.25 2.16
CA VAL A 634 2.38 -12.16 2.29
C VAL A 634 3.16 -10.86 2.37
N HIS A 635 2.78 -9.92 1.54
CA HIS A 635 3.44 -8.63 1.39
C HIS A 635 2.49 -7.50 1.76
N VAL A 636 3.06 -6.35 2.02
CA VAL A 636 2.34 -5.09 2.19
C VAL A 636 2.89 -4.07 1.19
N GLY A 637 2.03 -3.22 0.67
CA GLY A 637 2.40 -2.31 -0.41
C GLY A 637 2.69 -3.03 -1.74
N GLN A 638 3.30 -2.33 -2.67
CA GLN A 638 3.53 -2.81 -4.03
C GLN A 638 4.97 -3.33 -4.20
N PRO A 639 5.19 -4.35 -5.03
CA PRO A 639 6.54 -4.83 -5.33
C PRO A 639 7.33 -3.82 -6.16
N ALA A 640 8.66 -3.95 -6.16
CA ALA A 640 9.53 -3.30 -7.14
C ALA A 640 10.43 -4.32 -7.82
N ALA A 641 10.95 -3.97 -8.98
CA ALA A 641 11.90 -4.77 -9.71
C ALA A 641 13.12 -3.94 -10.11
N GLY A 642 14.26 -4.59 -10.32
CA GLY A 642 15.47 -3.94 -10.79
C GLY A 642 16.42 -4.94 -11.42
N VAL A 643 17.33 -4.45 -12.27
CA VAL A 643 18.35 -5.27 -12.95
C VAL A 643 19.71 -4.89 -12.39
N ASP A 644 20.50 -5.87 -11.98
CA ASP A 644 21.86 -5.62 -11.51
C ASP A 644 22.91 -5.61 -12.65
N ARG A 645 24.16 -5.32 -12.31
CA ARG A 645 25.26 -5.23 -13.29
C ARG A 645 25.54 -6.52 -14.07
N GLN A 646 25.07 -7.68 -13.58
CA GLN A 646 25.18 -8.95 -14.30
C GLN A 646 24.00 -9.20 -15.22
N GLY A 647 23.01 -8.31 -15.24
CA GLY A 647 21.76 -8.49 -15.96
C GLY A 647 20.79 -9.43 -15.27
N CYS A 648 20.98 -9.71 -13.98
CA CYS A 648 20.01 -10.45 -13.19
C CYS A 648 18.85 -9.56 -12.75
N VAL A 649 17.64 -10.01 -12.99
CA VAL A 649 16.43 -9.37 -12.47
C VAL A 649 16.23 -9.76 -11.01
N PHE A 650 15.95 -8.75 -10.20
CA PHE A 650 15.58 -8.85 -8.79
C PHE A 650 14.15 -8.37 -8.60
N SER A 651 13.38 -9.05 -7.76
CA SER A 651 12.13 -8.54 -7.20
C SER A 651 12.31 -8.23 -5.72
N PHE A 652 11.66 -7.16 -5.29
CA PHE A 652 11.66 -6.66 -3.92
C PHE A 652 10.21 -6.48 -3.47
N ALA A 653 9.90 -6.88 -2.24
CA ALA A 653 8.60 -6.62 -1.64
C ALA A 653 8.72 -6.50 -0.12
N LEU A 654 7.95 -5.62 0.49
CA LEU A 654 7.91 -5.44 1.94
C LEU A 654 6.97 -6.46 2.56
N THR A 655 7.33 -6.96 3.73
CA THR A 655 6.48 -7.86 4.52
C THR A 655 5.76 -7.10 5.62
N ASP A 656 4.74 -7.75 6.17
CA ASP A 656 4.00 -7.26 7.34
C ASP A 656 4.82 -7.20 8.65
N SER A 657 6.07 -7.69 8.63
CA SER A 657 7.03 -7.55 9.73
C SER A 657 8.00 -6.36 9.58
N GLY A 658 7.86 -5.54 8.53
CA GLY A 658 8.84 -4.51 8.18
C GLY A 658 10.13 -5.08 7.58
N SER A 659 10.16 -6.36 7.22
CA SER A 659 11.31 -6.97 6.52
C SER A 659 11.16 -6.79 5.01
N LEU A 660 12.30 -6.85 4.31
CA LEU A 660 12.35 -6.91 2.86
C LEU A 660 12.48 -8.35 2.38
N THR A 661 11.59 -8.80 1.52
CA THR A 661 11.79 -10.03 0.74
C THR A 661 12.46 -9.72 -0.57
N VAL A 662 13.43 -10.54 -0.95
CA VAL A 662 14.18 -10.41 -2.20
C VAL A 662 14.24 -11.75 -2.91
N ARG A 663 13.99 -11.74 -4.21
CA ARG A 663 14.24 -12.85 -5.12
C ARG A 663 15.05 -12.34 -6.30
N ASN A 664 15.93 -13.16 -6.83
CA ASN A 664 16.68 -12.84 -8.04
C ASN A 664 16.75 -14.06 -8.94
N GLN A 665 17.02 -13.86 -10.20
CA GLN A 665 17.35 -14.95 -11.11
C GLN A 665 18.58 -15.70 -10.59
N THR A 666 18.54 -17.03 -10.63
CA THR A 666 19.64 -17.89 -10.11
C THR A 666 20.86 -17.86 -11.00
N THR A 667 20.64 -17.65 -12.29
CA THR A 667 21.66 -17.31 -13.29
C THR A 667 21.08 -16.18 -14.14
N CYS A 668 21.88 -15.21 -14.50
CA CYS A 668 21.45 -14.05 -15.32
C CYS A 668 21.33 -14.41 -16.81
N SER A 669 21.23 -15.67 -17.15
CA SER A 669 21.02 -16.20 -18.50
C SER A 669 19.64 -16.84 -18.61
N GLY A 670 19.01 -16.63 -19.76
CA GLY A 670 17.64 -16.93 -20.07
C GLY A 670 17.00 -18.17 -19.50
N GLY A 671 15.77 -18.02 -19.10
CA GLY A 671 14.89 -19.11 -18.76
C GLY A 671 15.00 -19.64 -17.33
N GLN A 672 15.85 -19.12 -16.48
CA GLN A 672 16.05 -19.65 -15.14
C GLN A 672 15.01 -19.14 -14.14
N PRO A 673 14.55 -19.99 -13.22
CA PRO A 673 13.61 -19.59 -12.19
C PRO A 673 14.23 -18.57 -11.23
N LEU A 674 13.38 -17.79 -10.58
CA LEU A 674 13.79 -16.94 -9.47
C LEU A 674 14.27 -17.80 -8.29
N SER A 675 15.25 -17.30 -7.56
CA SER A 675 15.76 -17.91 -6.34
C SER A 675 14.66 -18.14 -5.31
N ARG A 676 14.95 -18.98 -4.32
CA ARG A 676 14.13 -19.01 -3.10
C ARG A 676 14.11 -17.62 -2.46
N VAL A 677 12.98 -17.30 -1.83
CA VAL A 677 12.84 -16.04 -1.11
C VAL A 677 13.94 -15.90 -0.04
N ARG A 678 14.55 -14.73 0.00
CA ARG A 678 15.44 -14.32 1.09
C ARG A 678 14.75 -13.16 1.81
N GLU A 679 14.49 -13.34 3.09
CA GLU A 679 13.98 -12.31 3.95
C GLU A 679 15.15 -11.60 4.63
N ILE A 680 15.16 -10.28 4.54
CA ILE A 680 16.16 -9.41 5.15
C ILE A 680 15.44 -8.66 6.25
N ALA A 681 15.78 -9.00 7.49
CA ALA A 681 15.10 -8.48 8.66
C ALA A 681 14.98 -6.94 8.63
N GLY A 682 13.84 -6.47 9.10
CA GLY A 682 13.60 -5.09 9.45
C GLY A 682 14.47 -4.59 10.62
N PRO A 683 14.22 -3.41 11.14
CA PRO A 683 15.01 -2.81 12.23
C PRO A 683 14.95 -3.62 13.52
#